data_dca64a5544909b4a1699e042042bb18a
#
_entry.id   dca64a5544909b4a1699e042042bb18a
#
_cell.length_a   1.000
_cell.length_b   1.000
_cell.length_c   1.000
_cell.angle_alpha   90.00
_cell.angle_beta   90.00
_cell.angle_gamma   90.00
#
_symmetry.space_group_name_H-M   'P 1'
#
loop_
_entity.id
_entity.type
_entity.pdbx_description
1 polymer ?
#
loop_
_entity_poly.entity_id
_entity_poly.type
_entity_poly.pdbx_seq_one_letter_code
_entity_poly.pdbx_strand_id
1 'polypeptide(L)'
;MSKLKQLLNTRRIAVLIFLFLVISLTYINLRGNFLEYKELGERYISIFSTNIKYEYSVIIINFILLYLIMYLTGRGIKKGLNVFFCEEKKEVPKLPNKSISLVTASIASIATTKAVAHNIILFASNASFNVTDKLFNLDISFFMFTEPLIKMCILYLGIILIAMTLYSIIYYIVVFNRYFDGIDKESFKKSMLMNKIYRNIKLISIVIALYTLVSCLDIVFDVFLTTDNGIKLVGAGFIDSTIKLWGYLIFSVLIVIATYRAVNNVKKGIQGKIFKNLSIIPIYLVALFLVIMLFDFIFVRPNKFDKEKQYIEANIEYTKKAYGIDIESSNLEYSGTITNQEVENNQNIIKNAVIVDEEMVLNNLNYSQTGAGYYKYSTAGITKSLINGDLQLSYVSPREIVSNKRTYNTKTYEYTHGYGAILTSATDFTENGAIKYIQNDISRKDEYIKISTPQIYYGLETNYTVITNGKDVSEYDYTSEGKEYENSYNGTSGLKLNFLDRLILGIKKGDINLAFSNKITPESKILINRNIIKRAQKLLPNVIYDTSPYTVIDENGNLYWVIDAYTTSDKYPYSTYTNVEYDNQRMEINYIRNSIKVIVNSYNGEIKFYITDRTDPIAMAYRNIYKDLFQDLNEKIPESISKQFVYPKFLYDVQASKLEEYHNKKADVLYRSDDTWEKAIFSTGTSNKLTKSILESYYTLVKSQNEEIGLIQMFMPKGKQTIISYLVGTYENGRNILTLKTLTGDSNIIGPMQLDNQVSQNEEIQKEIDGLMSSGFKVTKNMIIIPIENTLLYIEPIYQTAINESNIPLLKKVIVASGNKVAIGDTFEKSLENLLSQSEANIEIENLEDIDGLIEAIIKANNNLTSSLEANNWELIGSDVKKLQDLIKEMEKEQNNKKQNEKEENNVITNNITENVVEIE
;
A
#
# COMPACT_ATOMS: atom_id res chain seq x y z
N MET A 1 -13.66 -5.19 69.41
CA MET A 1 -14.46 -4.21 68.57
C MET A 1 -13.63 -3.07 68.05
N SER A 2 -12.59 -2.53 68.72
CA SER A 2 -11.78 -1.41 68.19
C SER A 2 -10.98 -1.78 66.96
N LYS A 3 -10.30 -2.94 66.89
CA LYS A 3 -9.55 -3.40 65.70
C LYS A 3 -10.42 -3.67 64.46
N LEU A 4 -11.69 -4.10 64.67
CA LEU A 4 -12.62 -4.30 63.53
C LEU A 4 -13.15 -2.98 62.97
N LYS A 5 -13.37 -1.96 63.80
CA LYS A 5 -13.68 -0.58 63.38
C LYS A 5 -12.49 0.08 62.69
N GLN A 6 -11.26 -0.17 63.13
CA GLN A 6 -10.05 0.34 62.50
C GLN A 6 -9.80 -0.33 61.12
N LEU A 7 -10.01 -1.64 60.97
CA LEU A 7 -9.92 -2.37 59.70
C LEU A 7 -11.02 -1.95 58.69
N LEU A 8 -12.23 -1.67 59.17
CA LEU A 8 -13.31 -1.15 58.31
C LEU A 8 -13.01 0.27 57.85
N ASN A 9 -12.35 1.09 58.69
CA ASN A 9 -11.94 2.47 58.30
C ASN A 9 -10.78 2.43 57.29
N THR A 10 -9.77 1.57 57.47
CA THR A 10 -8.65 1.37 56.53
C THR A 10 -9.11 0.83 55.20
N ARG A 11 -10.03 -0.12 55.13
CA ARG A 11 -10.61 -0.62 53.89
C ARG A 11 -11.39 0.46 53.11
N ARG A 12 -12.17 1.30 53.81
CA ARG A 12 -12.89 2.42 53.18
C ARG A 12 -11.93 3.46 52.65
N ILE A 13 -10.88 3.81 53.42
CA ILE A 13 -9.84 4.73 52.98
C ILE A 13 -9.11 4.17 51.72
N ALA A 14 -8.72 2.90 51.75
CA ALA A 14 -8.09 2.24 50.59
C ALA A 14 -8.97 2.25 49.33
N VAL A 15 -10.28 2.00 49.48
CA VAL A 15 -11.26 2.10 48.40
C VAL A 15 -11.40 3.54 47.87
N LEU A 16 -11.43 4.53 48.78
CA LEU A 16 -11.52 5.93 48.38
C LEU A 16 -10.26 6.40 47.65
N ILE A 17 -9.06 6.00 48.14
CA ILE A 17 -7.79 6.26 47.46
C ILE A 17 -7.78 5.60 46.06
N PHE A 18 -8.20 4.34 45.99
CA PHE A 18 -8.28 3.65 44.70
C PHE A 18 -9.24 4.33 43.74
N LEU A 19 -10.44 4.71 44.19
CA LEU A 19 -11.41 5.46 43.38
C LEU A 19 -10.85 6.83 42.92
N PHE A 20 -10.19 7.53 43.83
CA PHE A 20 -9.53 8.79 43.53
C PHE A 20 -8.46 8.62 42.41
N LEU A 21 -7.62 7.60 42.53
CA LEU A 21 -6.59 7.29 41.54
C LEU A 21 -7.22 6.96 40.17
N VAL A 22 -8.26 6.12 40.14
CA VAL A 22 -8.98 5.78 38.91
C VAL A 22 -9.60 7.02 38.25
N ILE A 23 -10.27 7.87 39.03
CA ILE A 23 -10.87 9.10 38.54
C ILE A 23 -9.79 10.06 38.02
N SER A 24 -8.69 10.21 38.76
CA SER A 24 -7.58 11.08 38.35
C SER A 24 -6.92 10.60 37.07
N LEU A 25 -6.64 9.30 36.93
CA LEU A 25 -6.08 8.73 35.72
C LEU A 25 -7.04 8.88 34.52
N THR A 26 -8.33 8.67 34.73
CA THR A 26 -9.37 8.87 33.71
C THR A 26 -9.43 10.34 33.28
N TYR A 27 -9.40 11.25 34.23
CA TYR A 27 -9.38 12.70 33.93
C TYR A 27 -8.13 13.12 33.16
N ILE A 28 -6.93 12.65 33.58
CA ILE A 28 -5.66 12.90 32.89
C ILE A 28 -5.73 12.39 31.44
N ASN A 29 -6.25 11.20 31.24
CA ASN A 29 -6.38 10.63 29.89
C ASN A 29 -7.37 11.44 29.02
N LEU A 30 -8.54 11.76 29.56
CA LEU A 30 -9.57 12.53 28.83
C LEU A 30 -9.10 13.95 28.51
N ARG A 31 -8.59 14.67 29.51
CA ARG A 31 -8.10 16.04 29.33
C ARG A 31 -6.88 16.07 28.41
N GLY A 32 -5.97 15.11 28.56
CA GLY A 32 -4.80 14.99 27.71
C GLY A 32 -5.19 14.69 26.24
N ASN A 33 -6.16 13.80 26.00
CA ASN A 33 -6.70 13.56 24.64
C ASN A 33 -7.35 14.83 24.07
N PHE A 34 -8.14 15.52 24.86
CA PHE A 34 -8.75 16.79 24.44
C PHE A 34 -7.70 17.82 24.01
N LEU A 35 -6.61 17.96 24.76
CA LEU A 35 -5.52 18.88 24.43
C LEU A 35 -4.83 18.47 23.11
N GLU A 36 -4.62 17.17 22.90
CA GLU A 36 -4.06 16.68 21.65
C GLU A 36 -4.95 16.97 20.43
N TYR A 37 -6.27 16.79 20.56
CA TYR A 37 -7.21 17.13 19.46
C TYR A 37 -7.32 18.65 19.28
N LYS A 38 -7.22 19.43 20.34
CA LYS A 38 -7.18 20.89 20.25
C LYS A 38 -5.97 21.39 19.48
N GLU A 39 -4.82 20.75 19.65
CA GLU A 39 -3.60 21.09 18.90
C GLU A 39 -3.73 20.76 17.41
N LEU A 40 -4.43 19.69 17.06
CA LEU A 40 -4.70 19.33 15.66
C LEU A 40 -5.59 20.37 14.95
N GLY A 41 -6.41 21.08 15.71
CA GLY A 41 -7.30 22.13 15.24
C GLY A 41 -8.63 22.15 16.01
N GLU A 42 -9.18 23.33 16.27
CA GLU A 42 -10.44 23.47 17.03
C GLU A 42 -11.61 22.72 16.37
N ARG A 43 -11.63 22.67 15.04
CA ARG A 43 -12.58 21.89 14.23
C ARG A 43 -12.63 20.42 14.65
N TYR A 44 -11.49 19.82 14.98
CA TYR A 44 -11.37 18.38 15.28
C TYR A 44 -11.74 18.02 16.73
N ILE A 45 -12.05 18.99 17.56
CA ILE A 45 -12.65 18.73 18.90
C ILE A 45 -14.00 18.01 18.75
N SER A 46 -14.71 18.24 17.66
CA SER A 46 -15.96 17.52 17.35
C SER A 46 -15.75 16.03 17.16
N ILE A 47 -14.63 15.62 16.52
CA ILE A 47 -14.25 14.21 16.35
C ILE A 47 -13.99 13.57 17.71
N PHE A 48 -13.20 14.24 18.56
CA PHE A 48 -12.97 13.81 19.94
C PHE A 48 -14.27 13.63 20.71
N SER A 49 -15.17 14.61 20.65
CA SER A 49 -16.46 14.55 21.34
C SER A 49 -17.37 13.44 20.79
N THR A 50 -17.34 13.22 19.49
CA THR A 50 -18.06 12.11 18.83
C THR A 50 -17.54 10.76 19.31
N ASN A 51 -16.22 10.54 19.28
CA ASN A 51 -15.60 9.31 19.76
C ASN A 51 -15.92 9.04 21.23
N ILE A 52 -15.77 10.04 22.10
CA ILE A 52 -16.14 9.93 23.52
C ILE A 52 -17.62 9.59 23.66
N LYS A 53 -18.50 10.31 22.99
CA LYS A 53 -19.94 10.06 23.06
C LYS A 53 -20.27 8.61 22.72
N TYR A 54 -19.72 8.08 21.66
CA TYR A 54 -19.94 6.68 21.27
C TYR A 54 -19.31 5.71 22.26
N GLU A 55 -18.04 5.86 22.60
CA GLU A 55 -17.35 4.95 23.53
C GLU A 55 -18.03 4.93 24.90
N TYR A 56 -18.29 6.08 25.50
CA TYR A 56 -18.93 6.13 26.82
C TYR A 56 -20.40 5.70 26.80
N SER A 57 -21.14 5.98 25.71
CA SER A 57 -22.50 5.45 25.58
C SER A 57 -22.49 3.93 25.52
N VAL A 58 -21.57 3.35 24.75
CA VAL A 58 -21.41 1.89 24.68
C VAL A 58 -20.96 1.32 26.02
N ILE A 59 -19.99 1.92 26.73
CA ILE A 59 -19.56 1.49 28.06
C ILE A 59 -20.76 1.45 29.01
N ILE A 60 -21.53 2.54 29.08
CA ILE A 60 -22.65 2.67 30.01
C ILE A 60 -23.75 1.65 29.70
N ILE A 61 -24.16 1.57 28.43
CA ILE A 61 -25.19 0.61 28.00
C ILE A 61 -24.75 -0.82 28.26
N ASN A 62 -23.52 -1.14 27.89
CA ASN A 62 -22.93 -2.46 28.08
C ASN A 62 -22.81 -2.81 29.58
N PHE A 63 -22.31 -1.87 30.38
CA PHE A 63 -22.25 -2.05 31.85
C PHE A 63 -23.64 -2.32 32.47
N ILE A 64 -24.65 -1.53 32.10
CA ILE A 64 -26.02 -1.70 32.61
C ILE A 64 -26.55 -3.09 32.23
N LEU A 65 -26.39 -3.45 30.98
CA LEU A 65 -26.81 -4.75 30.45
C LEU A 65 -26.14 -5.91 31.19
N LEU A 66 -24.80 -5.89 31.25
CA LEU A 66 -24.02 -6.92 31.96
C LEU A 66 -24.33 -6.98 33.44
N TYR A 67 -24.44 -5.82 34.11
CA TYR A 67 -24.82 -5.77 35.52
C TYR A 67 -26.18 -6.40 35.77
N LEU A 68 -27.19 -6.05 34.96
CA LEU A 68 -28.52 -6.62 35.07
C LEU A 68 -28.53 -8.15 34.85
N ILE A 69 -27.83 -8.60 33.80
CA ILE A 69 -27.70 -10.03 33.49
C ILE A 69 -27.03 -10.78 34.67
N MET A 70 -25.87 -10.31 35.14
CA MET A 70 -25.13 -10.93 36.23
C MET A 70 -25.89 -10.89 37.54
N TYR A 71 -26.54 -9.76 37.85
CA TYR A 71 -27.35 -9.61 39.04
C TYR A 71 -28.56 -10.54 39.06
N LEU A 72 -29.31 -10.61 37.92
CA LEU A 72 -30.48 -11.50 37.79
C LEU A 72 -30.06 -12.97 37.82
N THR A 73 -28.92 -13.31 37.22
CA THR A 73 -28.33 -14.64 37.30
C THR A 73 -27.97 -15.00 38.72
N GLY A 74 -27.24 -14.17 39.43
CA GLY A 74 -26.88 -14.38 40.81
C GLY A 74 -28.10 -14.43 41.76
N ARG A 75 -29.11 -13.56 41.54
CA ARG A 75 -30.37 -13.62 42.29
C ARG A 75 -31.10 -14.95 42.05
N GLY A 76 -31.09 -15.41 40.82
CA GLY A 76 -31.72 -16.69 40.47
C GLY A 76 -30.98 -17.90 41.03
N ILE A 77 -29.62 -17.85 41.07
CA ILE A 77 -28.84 -18.89 41.76
C ILE A 77 -29.15 -18.87 43.27
N LYS A 78 -29.15 -17.70 43.91
CA LYS A 78 -29.49 -17.54 45.30
C LYS A 78 -30.89 -18.07 45.60
N LYS A 79 -31.90 -17.81 44.77
CA LYS A 79 -33.26 -18.35 44.95
C LYS A 79 -33.27 -19.89 44.88
N GLY A 80 -32.50 -20.46 43.92
CA GLY A 80 -32.37 -21.91 43.80
C GLY A 80 -31.67 -22.56 45.02
N LEU A 81 -30.65 -21.91 45.54
CA LEU A 81 -29.97 -22.38 46.76
C LEU A 81 -30.85 -22.23 48.00
N ASN A 82 -31.61 -21.15 48.13
CA ASN A 82 -32.50 -20.95 49.25
C ASN A 82 -33.52 -22.12 49.35
N VAL A 83 -34.12 -22.53 48.23
CA VAL A 83 -35.05 -23.67 48.22
C VAL A 83 -34.36 -24.93 48.73
N PHE A 84 -33.17 -25.23 48.24
CA PHE A 84 -32.38 -26.39 48.62
C PHE A 84 -31.98 -26.37 50.12
N PHE A 85 -31.47 -25.25 50.63
CA PHE A 85 -31.07 -25.12 52.02
C PHE A 85 -32.25 -25.16 52.98
N CYS A 86 -33.42 -24.65 52.60
CA CYS A 86 -34.63 -24.75 53.38
C CYS A 86 -35.12 -26.23 53.50
N GLU A 87 -34.99 -27.00 52.42
CA GLU A 87 -35.31 -28.43 52.42
C GLU A 87 -34.37 -29.21 53.36
N GLU A 88 -33.11 -28.83 53.42
CA GLU A 88 -32.07 -29.43 54.28
C GLU A 88 -32.01 -28.85 55.71
N LYS A 89 -32.92 -27.94 56.08
CA LYS A 89 -32.98 -27.25 57.37
C LYS A 89 -31.68 -26.55 57.80
N LYS A 90 -30.92 -26.01 56.88
CA LYS A 90 -29.65 -25.29 57.05
C LYS A 90 -29.77 -23.80 56.76
N GLU A 91 -28.88 -22.96 57.35
CA GLU A 91 -28.87 -21.54 57.10
C GLU A 91 -28.33 -21.21 55.71
N VAL A 92 -28.98 -20.25 55.02
CA VAL A 92 -28.65 -19.82 53.65
C VAL A 92 -27.40 -18.92 53.65
N PRO A 93 -26.38 -19.19 52.84
CA PRO A 93 -25.18 -18.37 52.75
C PRO A 93 -25.47 -16.92 52.36
N LYS A 94 -24.90 -15.95 53.08
CA LYS A 94 -24.96 -14.53 52.72
C LYS A 94 -23.88 -14.21 51.68
N LEU A 95 -24.23 -14.13 50.41
CA LEU A 95 -23.31 -13.86 49.33
C LEU A 95 -23.49 -12.44 48.79
N PRO A 96 -22.39 -11.68 48.57
CA PRO A 96 -22.45 -10.29 48.15
C PRO A 96 -22.70 -10.18 46.64
N ASN A 97 -23.85 -10.70 46.17
CA ASN A 97 -24.18 -10.76 44.74
C ASN A 97 -24.11 -9.40 44.03
N LYS A 98 -24.53 -8.31 44.71
CA LYS A 98 -24.46 -6.96 44.14
C LYS A 98 -23.03 -6.53 43.81
N SER A 99 -22.10 -6.76 44.77
CA SER A 99 -20.69 -6.38 44.57
C SER A 99 -19.99 -7.23 43.51
N ILE A 100 -20.26 -8.54 43.48
CA ILE A 100 -19.69 -9.43 42.48
C ILE A 100 -20.17 -9.02 41.09
N SER A 101 -21.49 -8.79 40.92
CA SER A 101 -22.08 -8.37 39.65
C SER A 101 -21.53 -6.99 39.22
N LEU A 102 -21.33 -6.06 40.16
CA LEU A 102 -20.77 -4.75 39.85
C LEU A 102 -19.33 -4.87 39.32
N VAL A 103 -18.46 -5.59 40.03
CA VAL A 103 -17.06 -5.73 39.63
C VAL A 103 -16.91 -6.46 38.30
N THR A 104 -17.60 -7.59 38.14
CA THR A 104 -17.51 -8.38 36.89
C THR A 104 -18.07 -7.62 35.70
N ALA A 105 -19.19 -6.91 35.84
CA ALA A 105 -19.77 -6.08 34.79
C ALA A 105 -18.87 -4.90 34.44
N SER A 106 -18.22 -4.26 35.40
CA SER A 106 -17.26 -3.16 35.14
C SER A 106 -16.08 -3.64 34.31
N ILE A 107 -15.44 -4.74 34.71
CA ILE A 107 -14.28 -5.29 33.98
C ILE A 107 -14.69 -5.72 32.55
N ALA A 108 -15.78 -6.46 32.44
CA ALA A 108 -16.23 -6.97 31.15
C ALA A 108 -16.67 -5.85 30.18
N SER A 109 -17.37 -4.83 30.70
CA SER A 109 -17.80 -3.69 29.86
C SER A 109 -16.60 -2.92 29.29
N ILE A 110 -15.59 -2.64 30.10
CA ILE A 110 -14.38 -1.93 29.64
C ILE A 110 -13.63 -2.78 28.59
N ALA A 111 -13.46 -4.08 28.85
CA ALA A 111 -12.71 -4.97 27.95
C ALA A 111 -13.34 -5.12 26.55
N THR A 112 -14.67 -5.06 26.45
CA THR A 112 -15.38 -5.30 25.17
C THR A 112 -15.76 -4.02 24.42
N THR A 113 -15.64 -2.85 25.03
CA THR A 113 -16.18 -1.59 24.48
C THR A 113 -15.62 -1.22 23.11
N LYS A 114 -14.29 -1.28 22.92
CA LYS A 114 -13.69 -0.83 21.66
C LYS A 114 -14.20 -1.60 20.45
N ALA A 115 -14.25 -2.94 20.56
CA ALA A 115 -14.74 -3.79 19.49
C ALA A 115 -16.22 -3.53 19.18
N VAL A 116 -17.04 -3.39 20.22
CA VAL A 116 -18.49 -3.14 20.09
C VAL A 116 -18.76 -1.76 19.47
N ALA A 117 -18.08 -0.72 19.97
CA ALA A 117 -18.27 0.64 19.50
C ALA A 117 -17.90 0.81 18.00
N HIS A 118 -16.78 0.23 17.59
CA HIS A 118 -16.31 0.33 16.20
C HIS A 118 -17.34 -0.26 15.21
N ASN A 119 -17.81 -1.48 15.46
CA ASN A 119 -18.79 -2.12 14.58
C ASN A 119 -20.15 -1.40 14.56
N ILE A 120 -20.58 -0.84 15.70
CA ILE A 120 -21.83 -0.05 15.75
C ILE A 120 -21.71 1.22 14.93
N ILE A 121 -20.56 1.92 15.01
CA ILE A 121 -20.31 3.15 14.27
C ILE A 121 -20.33 2.90 12.76
N LEU A 122 -19.61 1.88 12.29
CA LEU A 122 -19.58 1.51 10.87
C LEU A 122 -20.96 1.12 10.35
N PHE A 123 -21.71 0.32 11.10
CA PHE A 123 -23.07 -0.06 10.73
C PHE A 123 -24.02 1.16 10.65
N ALA A 124 -23.95 2.07 11.63
CA ALA A 124 -24.83 3.25 11.68
C ALA A 124 -24.61 4.23 10.53
N SER A 125 -23.45 4.18 9.90
CA SER A 125 -23.02 5.16 8.88
C SER A 125 -22.69 4.51 7.54
N ASN A 126 -23.11 3.26 7.32
CA ASN A 126 -22.85 2.52 6.09
C ASN A 126 -23.37 3.28 4.84
N ALA A 127 -22.68 3.09 3.74
CA ALA A 127 -23.04 3.56 2.42
C ALA A 127 -23.13 2.37 1.46
N SER A 128 -24.08 2.40 0.51
CA SER A 128 -24.26 1.31 -0.45
C SER A 128 -23.17 1.31 -1.50
N PHE A 129 -22.69 0.12 -1.87
CA PHE A 129 -21.81 -0.08 -3.01
C PHE A 129 -22.57 -0.06 -4.35
N ASN A 130 -23.92 -0.20 -4.32
CA ASN A 130 -24.74 -0.38 -5.50
C ASN A 130 -24.28 -1.56 -6.38
N VAL A 131 -23.62 -2.51 -5.76
CA VAL A 131 -23.19 -3.78 -6.34
C VAL A 131 -23.65 -4.89 -5.41
N THR A 132 -24.37 -5.87 -5.94
CA THR A 132 -24.88 -7.01 -5.18
C THR A 132 -24.08 -8.26 -5.47
N ASP A 133 -23.87 -9.12 -4.44
CA ASP A 133 -23.24 -10.42 -4.63
C ASP A 133 -24.14 -11.35 -5.46
N LYS A 134 -23.53 -12.30 -6.20
CA LYS A 134 -24.27 -13.16 -7.14
C LYS A 134 -24.99 -14.34 -6.47
N LEU A 135 -24.64 -14.71 -5.22
CA LEU A 135 -25.23 -15.88 -4.56
C LEU A 135 -26.43 -15.50 -3.68
N PHE A 136 -26.30 -14.46 -2.88
CA PHE A 136 -27.32 -14.02 -1.93
C PHE A 136 -28.08 -12.78 -2.38
N ASN A 137 -27.63 -12.12 -3.46
CA ASN A 137 -28.18 -10.87 -3.98
C ASN A 137 -28.22 -9.74 -2.92
N LEU A 138 -27.22 -9.73 -2.03
CA LEU A 138 -27.03 -8.70 -1.00
C LEU A 138 -26.04 -7.66 -1.49
N ASP A 139 -26.28 -6.36 -1.18
CA ASP A 139 -25.30 -5.31 -1.46
C ASP A 139 -24.00 -5.60 -0.71
N ILE A 140 -22.85 -5.30 -1.31
CA ILE A 140 -21.52 -5.54 -0.71
C ILE A 140 -21.38 -4.85 0.65
N SER A 141 -22.05 -3.71 0.86
CA SER A 141 -22.09 -3.03 2.15
C SER A 141 -22.60 -3.90 3.29
N PHE A 142 -23.45 -4.89 2.98
CA PHE A 142 -23.92 -5.84 3.98
C PHE A 142 -22.76 -6.64 4.58
N PHE A 143 -21.87 -7.18 3.74
CA PHE A 143 -20.71 -7.96 4.18
C PHE A 143 -19.67 -7.11 4.91
N MET A 144 -19.52 -5.84 4.51
CA MET A 144 -18.54 -4.93 5.13
C MET A 144 -19.01 -4.30 6.44
N PHE A 145 -20.29 -3.96 6.57
CA PHE A 145 -20.79 -3.16 7.70
C PHE A 145 -21.82 -3.89 8.56
N THR A 146 -22.72 -4.68 7.96
CA THR A 146 -23.86 -5.29 8.66
C THR A 146 -23.51 -6.66 9.24
N GLU A 147 -22.95 -7.55 8.44
CA GLU A 147 -22.60 -8.90 8.84
C GLU A 147 -21.61 -8.97 10.02
N PRO A 148 -20.50 -8.19 10.05
CA PRO A 148 -19.58 -8.18 11.18
C PRO A 148 -20.26 -7.78 12.51
N LEU A 149 -21.20 -6.84 12.46
CA LEU A 149 -21.99 -6.45 13.62
C LEU A 149 -22.90 -7.60 14.09
N ILE A 150 -23.61 -8.26 13.16
CA ILE A 150 -24.49 -9.39 13.50
C ILE A 150 -23.69 -10.53 14.15
N LYS A 151 -22.57 -10.94 13.52
CA LYS A 151 -21.68 -11.97 14.07
C LYS A 151 -21.15 -11.61 15.45
N MET A 152 -20.69 -10.37 15.61
CA MET A 152 -20.22 -9.87 16.89
C MET A 152 -21.31 -9.94 17.95
N CYS A 153 -22.54 -9.52 17.66
CA CYS A 153 -23.68 -9.59 18.58
C CYS A 153 -23.99 -11.03 19.00
N ILE A 154 -24.01 -11.96 18.05
CA ILE A 154 -24.27 -13.37 18.31
C ILE A 154 -23.15 -13.97 19.18
N LEU A 155 -21.89 -13.73 18.82
CA LEU A 155 -20.73 -14.19 19.57
C LEU A 155 -20.73 -13.63 21.00
N TYR A 156 -21.03 -12.34 21.14
CA TYR A 156 -21.11 -11.67 22.43
C TYR A 156 -22.20 -12.30 23.35
N LEU A 157 -23.38 -12.57 22.80
CA LEU A 157 -24.43 -13.31 23.51
C LEU A 157 -23.97 -14.71 23.93
N GLY A 158 -23.24 -15.41 23.07
CA GLY A 158 -22.66 -16.73 23.36
C GLY A 158 -21.67 -16.67 24.53
N ILE A 159 -20.75 -15.72 24.51
CA ILE A 159 -19.77 -15.50 25.58
C ILE A 159 -20.47 -15.20 26.89
N ILE A 160 -21.48 -14.34 26.90
CA ILE A 160 -22.28 -14.02 28.10
C ILE A 160 -22.95 -15.30 28.66
N LEU A 161 -23.59 -16.10 27.80
CA LEU A 161 -24.27 -17.33 28.24
C LEU A 161 -23.30 -18.37 28.80
N ILE A 162 -22.13 -18.52 28.19
CA ILE A 162 -21.04 -19.38 28.68
C ILE A 162 -20.57 -18.89 30.03
N ALA A 163 -20.26 -17.58 30.16
CA ALA A 163 -19.83 -17.00 31.42
C ALA A 163 -20.86 -17.15 32.54
N MET A 164 -22.16 -16.95 32.24
CA MET A 164 -23.24 -17.17 33.17
C MET A 164 -23.33 -18.63 33.62
N THR A 165 -23.12 -19.56 32.69
CA THR A 165 -23.18 -21.00 32.99
C THR A 165 -22.00 -21.40 33.85
N LEU A 166 -20.78 -20.99 33.53
CA LEU A 166 -19.57 -21.20 34.33
C LEU A 166 -19.70 -20.56 35.71
N TYR A 167 -20.16 -19.32 35.80
CA TYR A 167 -20.42 -18.65 37.05
C TYR A 167 -21.41 -19.45 37.92
N SER A 168 -22.48 -19.97 37.34
CA SER A 168 -23.46 -20.79 38.04
C SER A 168 -22.86 -22.08 38.58
N ILE A 169 -22.02 -22.74 37.81
CA ILE A 169 -21.34 -23.99 38.18
C ILE A 169 -20.32 -23.73 39.31
N ILE A 170 -19.43 -22.75 39.15
CA ILE A 170 -18.39 -22.41 40.11
C ILE A 170 -19.04 -21.99 41.44
N TYR A 171 -20.03 -21.12 41.37
CA TYR A 171 -20.74 -20.64 42.51
C TYR A 171 -21.40 -21.80 43.32
N TYR A 172 -22.01 -22.75 42.60
CA TYR A 172 -22.61 -23.92 43.19
C TYR A 172 -21.56 -24.80 43.86
N ILE A 173 -20.45 -25.11 43.17
CA ILE A 173 -19.37 -25.95 43.73
C ILE A 173 -18.76 -25.33 45.00
N VAL A 174 -18.48 -24.04 45.00
CA VAL A 174 -17.90 -23.34 46.18
C VAL A 174 -18.84 -23.37 47.37
N VAL A 175 -20.11 -23.13 47.18
CA VAL A 175 -21.10 -23.16 48.27
C VAL A 175 -21.29 -24.56 48.75
N PHE A 176 -21.39 -25.54 47.84
CA PHE A 176 -21.62 -26.94 48.22
C PHE A 176 -20.46 -27.52 49.01
N ASN A 177 -19.21 -27.35 48.55
CA ASN A 177 -18.01 -27.81 49.26
C ASN A 177 -17.84 -27.17 50.63
N ARG A 178 -18.27 -25.93 50.82
CA ARG A 178 -18.14 -25.21 52.09
C ARG A 178 -19.16 -25.66 53.11
N TYR A 179 -20.31 -26.15 52.69
CA TYR A 179 -21.42 -26.44 53.61
C TYR A 179 -21.83 -27.92 53.68
N PHE A 180 -21.38 -28.78 52.77
CA PHE A 180 -21.82 -30.17 52.66
C PHE A 180 -20.74 -31.24 52.52
N ASP A 181 -19.49 -30.97 52.82
CA ASP A 181 -18.37 -31.93 52.71
C ASP A 181 -18.32 -32.75 51.39
N GLY A 182 -18.87 -32.22 50.34
CA GLY A 182 -18.89 -32.84 49.00
C GLY A 182 -20.20 -32.67 48.24
N ILE A 183 -20.17 -33.09 46.95
CA ILE A 183 -21.34 -32.99 46.06
C ILE A 183 -22.13 -34.31 46.07
N ASP A 184 -23.37 -34.29 46.61
CA ASP A 184 -24.31 -35.40 46.38
C ASP A 184 -24.90 -35.34 44.97
N LYS A 185 -24.61 -36.38 44.15
CA LYS A 185 -25.03 -36.47 42.77
C LYS A 185 -26.54 -36.46 42.55
N GLU A 186 -27.32 -37.02 43.50
CA GLU A 186 -28.78 -37.11 43.32
C GLU A 186 -29.48 -35.79 43.65
N SER A 187 -29.08 -35.15 44.72
CA SER A 187 -29.59 -33.83 45.11
C SER A 187 -29.21 -32.76 44.07
N PHE A 188 -27.97 -32.87 43.48
CA PHE A 188 -27.53 -31.97 42.41
C PHE A 188 -28.42 -32.06 41.17
N LYS A 189 -28.74 -33.28 40.71
CA LYS A 189 -29.57 -33.51 39.51
C LYS A 189 -30.98 -32.94 39.62
N LYS A 190 -31.55 -32.92 40.79
CA LYS A 190 -32.94 -32.44 41.04
C LYS A 190 -32.99 -30.94 41.35
N SER A 191 -31.86 -30.29 41.51
CA SER A 191 -31.82 -28.88 41.95
C SER A 191 -32.36 -27.92 40.86
N MET A 192 -32.98 -26.81 41.32
CA MET A 192 -33.45 -25.73 40.46
C MET A 192 -32.28 -25.11 39.65
N LEU A 193 -31.06 -25.18 40.17
CA LEU A 193 -29.84 -24.71 39.50
C LEU A 193 -29.51 -25.53 38.25
N MET A 194 -29.57 -26.84 38.32
CA MET A 194 -29.37 -27.71 37.14
C MET A 194 -30.38 -27.43 36.02
N ASN A 195 -31.62 -27.12 36.36
CA ASN A 195 -32.61 -26.71 35.37
C ASN A 195 -32.22 -25.40 34.65
N LYS A 196 -31.55 -24.47 35.35
CA LYS A 196 -31.01 -23.25 34.72
C LYS A 196 -29.80 -23.55 33.86
N ILE A 197 -28.87 -24.39 34.33
CA ILE A 197 -27.75 -24.84 33.51
C ILE A 197 -28.23 -25.51 32.22
N TYR A 198 -29.19 -26.41 32.33
CA TYR A 198 -29.81 -27.08 31.18
C TYR A 198 -30.46 -26.08 30.17
N ARG A 199 -31.12 -25.04 30.70
CA ARG A 199 -31.69 -23.98 29.88
C ARG A 199 -30.59 -23.18 29.17
N ASN A 200 -29.52 -22.81 29.89
CA ASN A 200 -28.40 -22.06 29.32
C ASN A 200 -27.69 -22.88 28.20
N ILE A 201 -27.45 -24.19 28.46
CA ILE A 201 -26.87 -25.07 27.44
C ILE A 201 -27.74 -25.11 26.17
N LYS A 202 -29.07 -25.16 26.33
CA LYS A 202 -29.98 -25.09 25.16
C LYS A 202 -29.89 -23.73 24.42
N LEU A 203 -29.80 -22.61 25.16
CA LEU A 203 -29.63 -21.29 24.59
C LEU A 203 -28.29 -21.15 23.89
N ILE A 204 -27.20 -21.67 24.47
CA ILE A 204 -25.88 -21.70 23.84
C ILE A 204 -25.94 -22.46 22.51
N SER A 205 -26.65 -23.60 22.46
CA SER A 205 -26.77 -24.33 21.18
C SER A 205 -27.55 -23.55 20.11
N ILE A 206 -28.55 -22.76 20.50
CA ILE A 206 -29.23 -21.84 19.58
C ILE A 206 -28.30 -20.75 19.08
N VAL A 207 -27.50 -20.15 19.97
CA VAL A 207 -26.52 -19.12 19.61
C VAL A 207 -25.46 -19.67 18.66
N ILE A 208 -24.96 -20.89 18.92
CA ILE A 208 -24.02 -21.57 18.02
C ILE A 208 -24.69 -21.81 16.64
N ALA A 209 -25.94 -22.28 16.62
CA ALA A 209 -26.67 -22.49 15.39
C ALA A 209 -26.89 -21.19 14.60
N LEU A 210 -27.23 -20.09 15.28
CA LEU A 210 -27.36 -18.76 14.66
C LEU A 210 -26.02 -18.26 14.12
N TYR A 211 -24.93 -18.45 14.88
CA TYR A 211 -23.58 -18.09 14.40
C TYR A 211 -23.20 -18.89 13.17
N THR A 212 -23.43 -20.21 13.17
CA THR A 212 -23.19 -21.08 12.00
C THR A 212 -24.04 -20.65 10.79
N LEU A 213 -25.30 -20.28 11.03
CA LEU A 213 -26.21 -19.81 9.97
C LEU A 213 -25.70 -18.50 9.34
N VAL A 214 -25.26 -17.53 10.13
CA VAL A 214 -24.70 -16.28 9.58
C VAL A 214 -23.34 -16.53 8.93
N SER A 215 -22.51 -17.41 9.48
CA SER A 215 -21.23 -17.81 8.88
C SER A 215 -21.38 -18.57 7.55
N CYS A 216 -22.57 -19.06 7.20
CA CYS A 216 -22.82 -19.56 5.83
C CYS A 216 -22.68 -18.47 4.77
N LEU A 217 -22.84 -17.19 5.14
CA LEU A 217 -22.63 -16.06 4.22
C LEU A 217 -21.15 -15.89 3.84
N ASP A 218 -20.22 -16.32 4.70
CA ASP A 218 -18.78 -16.25 4.45
C ASP A 218 -18.31 -17.11 3.27
N ILE A 219 -19.17 -17.99 2.78
CA ILE A 219 -18.84 -18.88 1.66
C ILE A 219 -18.38 -18.09 0.42
N VAL A 220 -18.79 -16.83 0.28
CA VAL A 220 -18.37 -15.93 -0.79
C VAL A 220 -16.92 -15.45 -0.69
N PHE A 221 -16.26 -15.77 0.45
CA PHE A 221 -14.84 -15.49 0.71
C PHE A 221 -13.97 -16.75 0.68
N ASP A 222 -14.57 -17.93 0.50
CA ASP A 222 -13.84 -19.18 0.47
C ASP A 222 -13.01 -19.29 -0.83
N VAL A 223 -11.89 -20.02 -0.76
CA VAL A 223 -11.12 -20.39 -1.95
C VAL A 223 -11.81 -21.61 -2.58
N PHE A 224 -12.50 -21.41 -3.70
CA PHE A 224 -13.21 -22.48 -4.37
C PHE A 224 -12.37 -23.25 -5.39
N LEU A 225 -11.34 -22.60 -5.96
CA LEU A 225 -10.51 -23.18 -7.00
C LEU A 225 -9.06 -22.69 -6.87
N THR A 226 -8.11 -23.58 -7.11
CA THR A 226 -6.71 -23.24 -7.35
C THR A 226 -6.38 -23.67 -8.78
N THR A 227 -5.86 -22.74 -9.59
CA THR A 227 -5.42 -23.01 -10.97
C THR A 227 -4.09 -23.76 -10.99
N ASP A 228 -3.69 -24.26 -12.15
CA ASP A 228 -2.43 -24.99 -12.32
C ASP A 228 -1.19 -24.16 -11.97
N ASN A 229 -1.24 -22.84 -12.12
CA ASN A 229 -0.18 -21.90 -11.71
C ASN A 229 -0.30 -21.48 -10.24
N GLY A 230 -1.20 -22.05 -9.46
CA GLY A 230 -1.35 -21.75 -8.04
C GLY A 230 -2.17 -20.50 -7.72
N ILE A 231 -2.85 -19.90 -8.70
CA ILE A 231 -3.76 -18.76 -8.48
C ILE A 231 -4.95 -19.26 -7.67
N LYS A 232 -5.26 -18.58 -6.59
CA LYS A 232 -6.38 -18.91 -5.71
C LYS A 232 -7.58 -18.05 -6.06
N LEU A 233 -8.58 -18.67 -6.66
CA LEU A 233 -9.84 -18.02 -7.00
C LEU A 233 -10.77 -18.04 -5.79
N VAL A 234 -11.20 -16.86 -5.38
CA VAL A 234 -12.02 -16.62 -4.19
C VAL A 234 -13.48 -16.45 -4.58
N GLY A 235 -14.37 -16.99 -3.75
CA GLY A 235 -15.82 -16.91 -3.90
C GLY A 235 -16.50 -18.21 -3.50
N ALA A 236 -17.81 -18.30 -3.78
CA ALA A 236 -18.51 -19.56 -3.66
C ALA A 236 -18.40 -20.31 -4.99
N GLY A 237 -17.82 -21.51 -4.98
CA GLY A 237 -17.81 -22.41 -6.14
C GLY A 237 -19.12 -23.20 -6.30
N PHE A 238 -19.15 -24.07 -7.29
CA PHE A 238 -20.32 -24.90 -7.55
C PHE A 238 -20.70 -25.83 -6.38
N ILE A 239 -19.69 -26.47 -5.78
CA ILE A 239 -19.90 -27.33 -4.59
C ILE A 239 -20.37 -26.51 -3.40
N ASP A 240 -19.77 -25.34 -3.22
CA ASP A 240 -20.07 -24.46 -2.09
C ASP A 240 -21.52 -23.99 -2.13
N SER A 241 -22.00 -23.56 -3.28
CA SER A 241 -23.38 -23.08 -3.46
C SER A 241 -24.42 -24.20 -3.46
N THR A 242 -24.09 -25.43 -3.98
CA THR A 242 -25.06 -26.51 -4.17
C THR A 242 -25.13 -27.47 -2.99
N ILE A 243 -24.01 -27.77 -2.33
CA ILE A 243 -23.99 -28.80 -1.26
C ILE A 243 -23.56 -28.21 0.08
N LYS A 244 -22.44 -27.49 0.12
CA LYS A 244 -21.83 -27.03 1.38
C LYS A 244 -22.75 -26.05 2.11
N LEU A 245 -23.35 -25.10 1.40
CA LEU A 245 -24.29 -24.13 1.96
C LEU A 245 -25.49 -24.85 2.61
N TRP A 246 -26.16 -25.75 1.90
CA TRP A 246 -27.27 -26.51 2.44
C TRP A 246 -26.85 -27.44 3.57
N GLY A 247 -25.68 -28.07 3.45
CA GLY A 247 -25.10 -28.89 4.49
C GLY A 247 -24.91 -28.13 5.82
N TYR A 248 -24.42 -26.92 5.77
CA TYR A 248 -24.24 -26.08 6.96
C TYR A 248 -25.58 -25.55 7.52
N LEU A 249 -26.54 -25.24 6.67
CA LEU A 249 -27.91 -24.91 7.11
C LEU A 249 -28.55 -26.06 7.90
N ILE A 250 -28.47 -27.29 7.35
CA ILE A 250 -28.93 -28.50 8.05
C ILE A 250 -28.16 -28.72 9.37
N PHE A 251 -26.82 -28.51 9.33
CA PHE A 251 -25.99 -28.65 10.50
C PHE A 251 -26.38 -27.69 11.64
N SER A 252 -26.73 -26.44 11.33
CA SER A 252 -27.18 -25.47 12.33
C SER A 252 -28.43 -25.92 13.06
N VAL A 253 -29.40 -26.49 12.36
CA VAL A 253 -30.65 -27.08 12.92
C VAL A 253 -30.31 -28.31 13.75
N LEU A 254 -29.42 -29.16 13.25
CA LEU A 254 -29.06 -30.44 13.88
C LEU A 254 -28.36 -30.22 15.24
N ILE A 255 -27.53 -29.22 15.39
CA ILE A 255 -26.89 -28.83 16.67
C ILE A 255 -27.97 -28.60 17.74
N VAL A 256 -29.01 -27.83 17.41
CA VAL A 256 -30.07 -27.50 18.36
C VAL A 256 -30.85 -28.79 18.74
N ILE A 257 -31.26 -29.58 17.75
CA ILE A 257 -32.01 -30.83 18.00
C ILE A 257 -31.18 -31.80 18.86
N ALA A 258 -29.94 -32.04 18.50
CA ALA A 258 -29.04 -32.94 19.24
C ALA A 258 -28.87 -32.51 20.69
N THR A 259 -28.58 -31.21 20.91
CA THR A 259 -28.40 -30.64 22.25
C THR A 259 -29.71 -30.72 23.08
N TYR A 260 -30.85 -30.41 22.46
CA TYR A 260 -32.16 -30.53 23.16
C TYR A 260 -32.46 -31.97 23.58
N ARG A 261 -32.22 -32.94 22.68
CA ARG A 261 -32.40 -34.37 23.00
C ARG A 261 -31.42 -34.83 24.10
N ALA A 262 -30.15 -34.43 24.01
CA ALA A 262 -29.14 -34.76 25.02
C ALA A 262 -29.54 -34.22 26.39
N VAL A 263 -29.86 -32.94 26.50
CA VAL A 263 -30.25 -32.29 27.78
C VAL A 263 -31.53 -32.91 28.34
N ASN A 264 -32.52 -33.23 27.52
CA ASN A 264 -33.75 -33.88 27.98
C ASN A 264 -33.48 -35.30 28.47
N ASN A 265 -32.58 -36.07 27.88
CA ASN A 265 -32.18 -37.39 28.36
C ASN A 265 -31.44 -37.34 29.69
N VAL A 266 -30.57 -36.31 29.89
CA VAL A 266 -29.93 -36.04 31.19
C VAL A 266 -30.98 -35.81 32.26
N LYS A 267 -31.98 -34.99 32.00
CA LYS A 267 -33.10 -34.74 32.93
C LYS A 267 -33.91 -36.01 33.30
N LYS A 268 -34.04 -36.95 32.37
CA LYS A 268 -34.71 -38.23 32.57
C LYS A 268 -33.81 -39.29 33.21
N GLY A 269 -32.55 -38.99 33.52
CA GLY A 269 -31.61 -39.94 34.13
C GLY A 269 -31.03 -40.98 33.17
N ILE A 270 -31.28 -40.83 31.83
CA ILE A 270 -30.86 -41.82 30.82
C ILE A 270 -29.45 -41.44 30.30
N GLN A 271 -28.39 -41.72 31.09
CA GLN A 271 -27.02 -41.29 30.80
C GLN A 271 -26.46 -41.90 29.51
N GLY A 272 -26.70 -43.16 29.20
CA GLY A 272 -26.18 -43.85 28.02
C GLY A 272 -26.65 -43.27 26.66
N LYS A 273 -27.72 -42.50 26.64
CA LYS A 273 -28.23 -41.84 25.43
C LYS A 273 -27.65 -40.45 25.18
N ILE A 274 -26.85 -39.86 26.12
CA ILE A 274 -26.25 -38.53 25.94
C ILE A 274 -25.23 -38.58 24.81
N PHE A 275 -24.25 -39.49 24.92
CA PHE A 275 -23.22 -39.67 23.89
C PHE A 275 -23.83 -40.01 22.55
N LYS A 276 -24.87 -40.88 22.48
CA LYS A 276 -25.57 -41.20 21.26
C LYS A 276 -26.22 -40.00 20.57
N ASN A 277 -26.76 -39.04 21.35
CA ASN A 277 -27.40 -37.86 20.78
C ASN A 277 -26.36 -36.81 20.35
N LEU A 278 -25.24 -36.64 21.07
CA LEU A 278 -24.20 -35.69 20.74
C LEU A 278 -23.27 -36.19 19.63
N SER A 279 -23.08 -37.52 19.51
CA SER A 279 -22.25 -38.11 18.44
C SER A 279 -22.85 -37.90 17.04
N ILE A 280 -24.15 -37.57 16.92
CA ILE A 280 -24.75 -37.26 15.63
C ILE A 280 -24.10 -36.03 14.97
N ILE A 281 -23.54 -35.08 15.78
CA ILE A 281 -22.87 -33.88 15.29
C ILE A 281 -21.58 -34.24 14.53
N PRO A 282 -20.57 -34.90 15.14
CA PRO A 282 -19.36 -35.28 14.41
C PRO A 282 -19.65 -36.29 13.29
N ILE A 283 -20.59 -37.21 13.48
CA ILE A 283 -21.00 -38.17 12.41
C ILE A 283 -21.55 -37.41 11.20
N TYR A 284 -22.39 -36.40 11.41
CA TYR A 284 -22.95 -35.60 10.32
C TYR A 284 -21.84 -34.85 9.59
N LEU A 285 -20.87 -34.23 10.29
CA LEU A 285 -19.75 -33.52 9.68
C LEU A 285 -18.89 -34.45 8.82
N VAL A 286 -18.59 -35.65 9.31
CA VAL A 286 -17.87 -36.67 8.53
C VAL A 286 -18.70 -37.10 7.29
N ALA A 287 -20.00 -37.32 7.46
CA ALA A 287 -20.90 -37.67 6.37
C ALA A 287 -20.97 -36.54 5.32
N LEU A 288 -21.09 -35.28 5.76
CA LEU A 288 -21.09 -34.11 4.89
C LEU A 288 -19.78 -33.99 4.12
N PHE A 289 -18.64 -34.18 4.80
CA PHE A 289 -17.33 -34.19 4.16
C PHE A 289 -17.22 -35.27 3.08
N LEU A 290 -17.70 -36.52 3.38
CA LEU A 290 -17.68 -37.59 2.42
C LEU A 290 -18.62 -37.32 1.22
N VAL A 291 -19.77 -36.73 1.47
CA VAL A 291 -20.73 -36.34 0.40
C VAL A 291 -20.09 -35.29 -0.52
N ILE A 292 -19.46 -34.24 0.07
CA ILE A 292 -18.73 -33.20 -0.69
C ILE A 292 -17.64 -33.85 -1.54
N MET A 293 -16.81 -34.71 -0.95
CA MET A 293 -15.70 -35.38 -1.64
C MET A 293 -16.18 -36.28 -2.78
N LEU A 294 -17.22 -37.10 -2.54
CA LEU A 294 -17.80 -37.99 -3.56
C LEU A 294 -18.47 -37.19 -4.68
N PHE A 295 -19.16 -36.11 -4.34
CA PHE A 295 -19.82 -35.27 -5.33
C PHE A 295 -18.79 -34.52 -6.19
N ASP A 296 -17.74 -34.00 -5.58
CA ASP A 296 -16.63 -33.43 -6.33
C ASP A 296 -16.03 -34.44 -7.31
N PHE A 297 -15.71 -35.63 -6.83
CA PHE A 297 -15.05 -36.67 -7.63
C PHE A 297 -15.93 -37.17 -8.80
N ILE A 298 -17.23 -37.35 -8.57
CA ILE A 298 -18.12 -37.96 -9.56
C ILE A 298 -18.71 -36.92 -10.52
N PHE A 299 -19.11 -35.74 -10.01
CA PHE A 299 -19.93 -34.81 -10.79
C PHE A 299 -19.20 -33.53 -11.19
N VAL A 300 -18.22 -33.06 -10.38
CA VAL A 300 -17.53 -31.78 -10.65
C VAL A 300 -16.27 -32.00 -11.45
N ARG A 301 -15.36 -32.86 -10.98
CA ARG A 301 -14.07 -33.08 -11.64
C ARG A 301 -14.12 -33.43 -13.12
N PRO A 302 -15.07 -34.28 -13.59
CA PRO A 302 -15.16 -34.62 -15.02
C PRO A 302 -15.52 -33.43 -15.91
N ASN A 303 -16.26 -32.43 -15.38
CA ASN A 303 -16.71 -31.24 -16.10
C ASN A 303 -16.42 -29.96 -15.29
N LYS A 304 -15.23 -29.87 -14.70
CA LYS A 304 -14.89 -28.86 -13.71
C LYS A 304 -15.05 -27.45 -14.25
N PHE A 305 -14.49 -27.15 -15.41
CA PHE A 305 -14.58 -25.83 -16.01
C PHE A 305 -16.04 -25.39 -16.25
N ASP A 306 -16.85 -26.23 -16.85
CA ASP A 306 -18.25 -25.87 -17.16
C ASP A 306 -19.07 -25.60 -15.89
N LYS A 307 -18.77 -26.33 -14.80
CA LYS A 307 -19.44 -26.14 -13.50
C LYS A 307 -18.95 -24.88 -12.80
N GLU A 308 -17.64 -24.55 -12.91
CA GLU A 308 -17.04 -23.42 -12.20
C GLU A 308 -17.03 -22.13 -13.01
N LYS A 309 -17.31 -22.16 -14.31
CA LYS A 309 -17.20 -21.02 -15.23
C LYS A 309 -17.86 -19.75 -14.70
N GLN A 310 -19.12 -19.81 -14.27
CA GLN A 310 -19.87 -18.65 -13.78
C GLN A 310 -19.26 -18.04 -12.50
N TYR A 311 -18.59 -18.86 -11.67
CA TYR A 311 -17.93 -18.41 -10.44
C TYR A 311 -16.57 -17.79 -10.75
N ILE A 312 -15.85 -18.31 -11.74
CA ILE A 312 -14.61 -17.72 -12.26
C ILE A 312 -14.93 -16.35 -12.88
N GLU A 313 -15.99 -16.23 -13.68
CA GLU A 313 -16.45 -14.94 -14.23
C GLU A 313 -16.80 -13.95 -13.12
N ALA A 314 -17.45 -14.41 -12.04
CA ALA A 314 -17.70 -13.58 -10.88
C ALA A 314 -16.39 -13.12 -10.21
N ASN A 315 -15.45 -14.04 -9.96
CA ASN A 315 -14.17 -13.71 -9.37
C ASN A 315 -13.41 -12.65 -10.19
N ILE A 316 -13.38 -12.79 -11.53
CA ILE A 316 -12.75 -11.80 -12.43
C ILE A 316 -13.42 -10.43 -12.28
N GLU A 317 -14.76 -10.39 -12.40
CA GLU A 317 -15.53 -9.14 -12.33
C GLU A 317 -15.31 -8.40 -11.01
N TYR A 318 -15.47 -9.13 -9.89
CA TYR A 318 -15.40 -8.54 -8.56
C TYR A 318 -13.98 -8.15 -8.18
N THR A 319 -12.96 -8.93 -8.55
CA THR A 319 -11.55 -8.58 -8.34
C THR A 319 -11.21 -7.31 -9.11
N LYS A 320 -11.60 -7.20 -10.39
CA LYS A 320 -11.36 -5.99 -11.17
C LYS A 320 -12.00 -4.75 -10.57
N LYS A 321 -13.24 -4.85 -10.12
CA LYS A 321 -13.95 -3.75 -9.45
C LYS A 321 -13.30 -3.38 -8.13
N ALA A 322 -12.93 -4.37 -7.32
CA ALA A 322 -12.36 -4.15 -5.98
C ALA A 322 -11.01 -3.42 -6.03
N TYR A 323 -10.18 -3.71 -7.01
CA TYR A 323 -8.87 -3.09 -7.18
C TYR A 323 -8.87 -1.89 -8.15
N GLY A 324 -10.01 -1.59 -8.80
CA GLY A 324 -10.10 -0.48 -9.76
C GLY A 324 -9.30 -0.73 -11.04
N ILE A 325 -9.20 -1.99 -11.46
CA ILE A 325 -8.48 -2.44 -12.66
C ILE A 325 -9.41 -2.94 -13.76
N ASP A 326 -10.69 -2.55 -13.71
CA ASP A 326 -11.63 -2.83 -14.79
C ASP A 326 -11.42 -1.85 -15.95
N ILE A 327 -10.26 -1.99 -16.58
CA ILE A 327 -9.78 -1.17 -17.69
C ILE A 327 -9.77 -1.99 -18.97
N GLU A 328 -9.94 -1.29 -20.11
CA GLU A 328 -9.79 -1.89 -21.42
C GLU A 328 -8.35 -1.73 -21.92
N SER A 329 -7.78 -2.81 -22.43
CA SER A 329 -6.53 -2.75 -23.15
C SER A 329 -6.75 -2.16 -24.53
N SER A 330 -5.91 -1.22 -24.94
CA SER A 330 -5.83 -0.77 -26.32
C SER A 330 -4.61 -1.36 -27.02
N ASN A 331 -4.84 -1.90 -28.22
CA ASN A 331 -3.76 -2.44 -29.03
C ASN A 331 -2.93 -1.31 -29.63
N LEU A 332 -1.62 -1.48 -29.61
CA LEU A 332 -0.64 -0.59 -30.21
C LEU A 332 0.21 -1.41 -31.18
N GLU A 333 0.17 -1.08 -32.46
CA GLU A 333 1.01 -1.74 -33.48
C GLU A 333 2.45 -1.24 -33.32
N TYR A 334 3.35 -2.15 -32.94
CA TYR A 334 4.74 -1.81 -32.66
C TYR A 334 5.50 -1.56 -33.97
N SER A 335 6.13 -0.38 -34.06
CA SER A 335 6.84 0.08 -35.31
C SER A 335 8.32 -0.31 -35.37
N GLY A 336 8.89 -0.87 -34.29
CA GLY A 336 10.30 -1.27 -34.26
C GLY A 336 11.24 -0.18 -33.75
N THR A 337 12.17 0.26 -34.60
CA THR A 337 13.21 1.24 -34.21
C THR A 337 12.68 2.67 -34.29
N ILE A 338 13.02 3.49 -33.29
CA ILE A 338 12.66 4.92 -33.25
C ILE A 338 13.28 5.70 -34.40
N THR A 339 12.55 6.64 -34.94
CA THR A 339 12.93 7.53 -36.05
C THR A 339 13.25 8.94 -35.54
N ASN A 340 14.01 9.71 -36.31
CA ASN A 340 14.29 11.14 -36.04
C ASN A 340 13.00 11.95 -35.86
N GLN A 341 11.98 11.69 -36.69
CA GLN A 341 10.70 12.40 -36.64
C GLN A 341 9.96 12.11 -35.33
N GLU A 342 9.96 10.86 -34.85
CA GLU A 342 9.33 10.51 -33.58
C GLU A 342 10.08 11.16 -32.41
N VAL A 343 11.40 11.30 -32.47
CA VAL A 343 12.20 12.02 -31.47
C VAL A 343 11.85 13.51 -31.49
N GLU A 344 11.77 14.14 -32.65
CA GLU A 344 11.41 15.56 -32.78
C GLU A 344 10.01 15.84 -32.28
N ASN A 345 9.04 14.97 -32.56
CA ASN A 345 7.65 15.10 -32.11
C ASN A 345 7.48 14.92 -30.60
N ASN A 346 8.42 14.24 -29.94
CA ASN A 346 8.32 13.86 -28.54
C ASN A 346 9.50 14.37 -27.69
N GLN A 347 10.13 15.47 -28.09
CA GLN A 347 11.32 16.02 -27.43
C GLN A 347 11.14 16.24 -25.92
N ASN A 348 9.97 16.75 -25.47
CA ASN A 348 9.71 16.98 -24.06
C ASN A 348 9.70 15.67 -23.26
N ILE A 349 9.11 14.61 -23.80
CA ILE A 349 9.05 13.30 -23.13
C ILE A 349 10.46 12.71 -23.02
N ILE A 350 11.23 12.77 -24.11
CA ILE A 350 12.57 12.20 -24.19
C ILE A 350 13.54 12.97 -23.27
N LYS A 351 13.55 14.30 -23.31
CA LYS A 351 14.38 15.13 -22.42
C LYS A 351 14.01 14.97 -20.94
N ASN A 352 12.78 14.53 -20.66
CA ASN A 352 12.29 14.27 -19.30
C ASN A 352 12.30 12.79 -18.94
N ALA A 353 13.13 11.97 -19.58
CA ALA A 353 13.42 10.61 -19.12
C ALA A 353 14.04 10.64 -17.74
N VAL A 354 13.38 10.00 -16.76
CA VAL A 354 13.83 10.01 -15.36
C VAL A 354 14.96 8.99 -15.18
N ILE A 355 16.19 9.41 -15.40
CA ILE A 355 17.41 8.58 -15.23
C ILE A 355 18.02 8.68 -13.83
N VAL A 356 17.55 9.60 -13.00
CA VAL A 356 17.92 9.72 -11.59
C VAL A 356 16.77 9.19 -10.76
N ASP A 357 16.97 8.15 -9.95
CA ASP A 357 15.94 7.62 -9.09
C ASP A 357 15.89 8.30 -7.70
N GLU A 358 14.75 8.15 -7.01
CA GLU A 358 14.51 8.75 -5.70
C GLU A 358 15.54 8.29 -4.66
N GLU A 359 15.87 6.99 -4.63
CA GLU A 359 16.81 6.42 -3.65
C GLU A 359 18.21 7.03 -3.85
N MET A 360 18.64 7.19 -5.10
CA MET A 360 19.91 7.84 -5.44
C MET A 360 19.95 9.29 -4.92
N VAL A 361 18.87 10.05 -5.12
CA VAL A 361 18.75 11.43 -4.62
C VAL A 361 18.86 11.45 -3.10
N LEU A 362 18.09 10.63 -2.39
CA LEU A 362 18.08 10.59 -0.93
C LEU A 362 19.42 10.16 -0.35
N ASN A 363 20.07 9.14 -0.94
CA ASN A 363 21.40 8.69 -0.52
C ASN A 363 22.44 9.80 -0.70
N ASN A 364 22.42 10.50 -1.84
CA ASN A 364 23.32 11.61 -2.10
C ASN A 364 23.10 12.78 -1.13
N LEU A 365 21.85 13.21 -0.93
CA LEU A 365 21.50 14.30 -0.03
C LEU A 365 21.90 13.99 1.43
N ASN A 366 21.56 12.79 1.91
CA ASN A 366 21.89 12.38 3.27
C ASN A 366 23.40 12.23 3.51
N TYR A 367 24.19 11.94 2.47
CA TYR A 367 25.63 11.88 2.57
C TYR A 367 26.27 13.28 2.44
N SER A 368 25.94 14.04 1.39
CA SER A 368 26.65 15.27 1.03
C SER A 368 26.14 16.50 1.78
N GLN A 369 24.84 16.55 2.13
CA GLN A 369 24.22 17.74 2.72
C GLN A 369 24.07 17.68 4.25
N THR A 370 24.44 16.56 4.87
CA THR A 370 24.34 16.38 6.33
C THR A 370 25.61 16.76 7.10
N GLY A 371 26.51 17.56 6.53
CA GLY A 371 27.76 17.95 7.16
C GLY A 371 27.61 18.51 8.59
N ALA A 372 26.50 19.15 8.91
CA ALA A 372 26.12 19.56 10.26
C ALA A 372 25.50 18.47 11.12
N GLY A 373 25.12 17.30 10.53
CA GLY A 373 24.59 16.13 11.23
C GLY A 373 23.21 16.29 11.87
N TYR A 374 22.47 17.34 11.54
CA TYR A 374 21.14 17.62 12.08
C TYR A 374 20.04 17.71 11.03
N TYR A 375 20.37 17.73 9.75
CA TYR A 375 19.38 17.61 8.68
C TYR A 375 19.26 16.17 8.21
N LYS A 376 18.04 15.82 7.74
CA LYS A 376 17.74 14.55 7.12
C LYS A 376 16.74 14.75 5.99
N TYR A 377 16.89 13.96 4.94
CA TYR A 377 16.02 13.92 3.78
C TYR A 377 15.35 12.54 3.74
N SER A 378 14.05 12.49 3.97
CA SER A 378 13.32 11.23 4.10
C SER A 378 12.48 10.91 2.87
N THR A 379 12.19 11.92 2.02
CA THR A 379 11.46 11.75 0.75
C THR A 379 11.98 12.70 -0.31
N ALA A 380 11.80 12.33 -1.57
CA ALA A 380 12.07 13.17 -2.73
C ALA A 380 10.86 13.07 -3.68
N GLY A 381 9.91 13.99 -3.57
CA GLY A 381 8.71 14.02 -4.41
C GLY A 381 9.01 14.51 -5.82
N ILE A 382 8.60 13.75 -6.83
CA ILE A 382 8.74 14.18 -8.23
C ILE A 382 7.75 15.27 -8.58
N THR A 383 8.17 16.28 -9.34
CA THR A 383 7.35 17.41 -9.77
C THR A 383 7.78 17.93 -11.14
N LYS A 384 6.88 18.69 -11.77
CA LYS A 384 7.17 19.45 -12.98
C LYS A 384 7.70 20.84 -12.60
N SER A 385 8.87 21.21 -13.04
CA SER A 385 9.48 22.52 -12.83
C SER A 385 9.71 23.24 -14.16
N LEU A 386 9.45 24.54 -14.19
CA LEU A 386 9.82 25.40 -15.32
C LEU A 386 11.17 26.04 -15.00
N ILE A 387 12.20 25.57 -15.69
CA ILE A 387 13.57 26.05 -15.51
C ILE A 387 13.98 26.78 -16.77
N ASN A 388 14.19 28.10 -16.67
CA ASN A 388 14.48 28.99 -17.80
C ASN A 388 13.41 28.94 -18.91
N GLY A 389 12.19 28.54 -18.60
CA GLY A 389 11.09 28.42 -19.53
C GLY A 389 10.86 27.01 -20.08
N ASP A 390 11.80 26.09 -19.87
CA ASP A 390 11.70 24.69 -20.29
C ASP A 390 11.10 23.81 -19.19
N LEU A 391 10.25 22.88 -19.56
CA LEU A 391 9.70 21.88 -18.66
C LEU A 391 10.77 20.85 -18.32
N GLN A 392 11.07 20.73 -17.03
CA GLN A 392 12.00 19.73 -16.51
C GLN A 392 11.40 18.99 -15.32
N LEU A 393 11.49 17.66 -15.29
CA LEU A 393 11.17 16.87 -14.11
C LEU A 393 12.27 17.01 -13.08
N SER A 394 11.84 17.21 -11.82
CA SER A 394 12.75 17.42 -10.68
C SER A 394 12.19 16.79 -9.43
N TYR A 395 13.06 16.55 -8.45
CA TYR A 395 12.68 16.10 -7.12
C TYR A 395 12.73 17.25 -6.11
N VAL A 396 11.69 17.33 -5.30
CA VAL A 396 11.60 18.24 -4.15
C VAL A 396 11.88 17.46 -2.88
N SER A 397 12.98 17.77 -2.20
CA SER A 397 13.39 17.09 -0.97
C SER A 397 13.45 18.09 0.19
N PRO A 398 12.50 18.04 1.15
CA PRO A 398 12.47 18.93 2.29
C PRO A 398 13.63 18.63 3.26
N ARG A 399 14.28 19.70 3.80
CA ARG A 399 15.32 19.58 4.84
C ARG A 399 14.64 19.45 6.20
N GLU A 400 14.46 18.24 6.66
CA GLU A 400 13.92 18.00 8.00
C GLU A 400 15.03 17.98 9.04
N ILE A 401 14.67 18.32 10.29
CA ILE A 401 15.60 18.33 11.40
C ILE A 401 15.47 17.04 12.23
N VAL A 402 16.60 16.45 12.62
CA VAL A 402 16.64 15.27 13.49
C VAL A 402 17.27 15.59 14.85
N SER A 403 16.71 15.00 15.89
CA SER A 403 17.09 15.31 17.27
C SER A 403 17.87 14.21 17.99
N ASN A 404 18.18 13.10 17.34
CA ASN A 404 18.61 11.84 17.97
C ASN A 404 19.87 11.93 18.85
N LYS A 405 20.70 12.95 18.65
CA LYS A 405 21.96 13.13 19.38
C LYS A 405 22.01 14.42 20.22
N ARG A 406 20.84 15.07 20.49
CA ARG A 406 20.81 16.38 21.15
C ARG A 406 20.30 16.30 22.58
N THR A 407 20.73 17.28 23.41
CA THR A 407 20.20 17.44 24.76
C THR A 407 18.71 17.79 24.74
N TYR A 408 18.04 17.60 25.88
CA TYR A 408 16.61 17.92 25.98
C TYR A 408 16.33 19.38 25.61
N ASN A 409 17.11 20.33 26.15
CA ASN A 409 16.88 21.75 25.91
C ASN A 409 17.11 22.12 24.44
N THR A 410 18.21 21.66 23.87
CA THR A 410 18.57 21.95 22.48
C THR A 410 17.52 21.47 21.50
N LYS A 411 17.03 20.23 21.65
CA LYS A 411 15.99 19.70 20.75
C LYS A 411 14.59 20.30 20.98
N THR A 412 14.31 20.76 22.22
CA THR A 412 12.97 21.23 22.60
C THR A 412 12.77 22.71 22.31
N TYR A 413 13.82 23.52 22.40
CA TYR A 413 13.72 24.99 22.33
C TYR A 413 14.55 25.63 21.21
N GLU A 414 15.66 25.01 20.76
CA GLU A 414 16.58 25.61 19.82
C GLU A 414 16.42 25.05 18.42
N TYR A 415 16.58 23.76 18.22
CA TYR A 415 16.44 23.08 16.93
C TYR A 415 15.02 22.55 16.74
N THR A 416 14.08 23.47 16.60
CA THR A 416 12.64 23.20 16.62
C THR A 416 12.08 22.82 15.27
N HIS A 417 12.73 23.21 14.15
CA HIS A 417 12.21 23.04 12.79
C HIS A 417 13.33 22.75 11.77
N GLY A 418 12.98 22.15 10.66
CA GLY A 418 13.78 22.05 9.45
C GLY A 418 13.67 23.33 8.61
N TYR A 419 14.35 23.38 7.44
CA TYR A 419 14.44 24.62 6.67
C TYR A 419 14.48 24.41 5.15
N GLY A 420 13.43 24.82 4.47
CA GLY A 420 13.31 24.80 3.01
C GLY A 420 13.36 23.43 2.38
N ALA A 421 13.55 23.40 1.08
CA ALA A 421 13.66 22.17 0.31
C ALA A 421 14.81 22.29 -0.71
N ILE A 422 15.40 21.17 -1.07
CA ILE A 422 16.35 21.06 -2.17
C ILE A 422 15.60 20.62 -3.42
N LEU A 423 15.94 21.23 -4.55
CA LEU A 423 15.48 20.84 -5.86
C LEU A 423 16.62 20.16 -6.61
N THR A 424 16.43 18.91 -7.03
CA THR A 424 17.40 18.15 -7.84
C THR A 424 16.79 17.78 -9.19
N SER A 425 17.59 17.76 -10.25
CA SER A 425 17.14 17.24 -11.55
C SER A 425 16.81 15.76 -11.45
N ALA A 426 15.71 15.34 -12.06
CA ALA A 426 15.38 13.93 -12.23
C ALA A 426 15.96 13.36 -13.55
N THR A 427 16.47 14.22 -14.42
CA THR A 427 16.84 13.90 -15.79
C THR A 427 18.32 14.12 -16.10
N ASP A 428 18.99 15.02 -15.38
CA ASP A 428 20.35 15.45 -15.70
C ASP A 428 21.34 15.15 -14.59
N PHE A 429 22.59 14.97 -15.01
CA PHE A 429 23.77 14.91 -14.16
C PHE A 429 24.72 16.08 -14.45
N THR A 430 25.66 16.32 -13.54
CA THR A 430 26.78 17.23 -13.78
C THR A 430 27.79 16.57 -14.73
N GLU A 431 28.71 17.34 -15.30
CA GLU A 431 29.80 16.82 -16.18
C GLU A 431 30.61 15.68 -15.53
N ASN A 432 30.71 15.65 -14.23
CA ASN A 432 31.40 14.59 -13.48
C ASN A 432 30.52 13.37 -13.19
N GLY A 433 29.26 13.38 -13.61
CA GLY A 433 28.26 12.32 -13.35
C GLY A 433 27.63 12.35 -11.97
N ALA A 434 27.79 13.45 -11.21
CA ALA A 434 27.09 13.63 -9.94
C ALA A 434 25.66 14.16 -10.15
N ILE A 435 24.78 13.97 -9.18
CA ILE A 435 23.42 14.52 -9.21
C ILE A 435 23.47 16.04 -9.39
N LYS A 436 22.68 16.56 -10.30
CA LYS A 436 22.59 17.98 -10.59
C LYS A 436 21.57 18.65 -9.65
N TYR A 437 22.06 19.58 -8.84
CA TYR A 437 21.21 20.44 -8.03
C TYR A 437 20.69 21.61 -8.85
N ILE A 438 19.37 21.82 -8.83
CA ILE A 438 18.72 22.98 -9.43
C ILE A 438 18.68 24.12 -8.41
N GLN A 439 18.31 23.79 -7.15
CA GLN A 439 18.20 24.72 -6.04
C GLN A 439 18.66 24.03 -4.75
N ASN A 440 19.80 24.44 -4.21
CA ASN A 440 20.35 23.85 -2.97
C ASN A 440 20.81 24.88 -1.94
N ASP A 441 20.86 26.17 -2.32
CA ASP A 441 21.33 27.22 -1.40
C ASP A 441 20.36 27.41 -0.24
N ILE A 442 20.90 27.30 0.98
CA ILE A 442 20.11 27.48 2.21
C ILE A 442 19.76 28.96 2.43
N SER A 443 20.58 29.89 1.92
CA SER A 443 20.31 31.34 1.99
C SER A 443 19.25 31.79 1.00
N ARG A 444 18.91 30.96 0.00
CA ARG A 444 17.87 31.17 -1.00
C ARG A 444 18.05 32.46 -1.82
N LYS A 445 19.28 32.80 -2.12
CA LYS A 445 19.59 34.00 -2.94
C LYS A 445 19.16 33.84 -4.38
N ASP A 446 19.28 32.62 -4.92
CA ASP A 446 18.93 32.25 -6.31
C ASP A 446 17.89 31.14 -6.30
N GLU A 447 16.63 31.47 -6.07
CA GLU A 447 15.52 30.51 -6.07
C GLU A 447 14.83 30.44 -7.42
N TYR A 448 14.79 29.24 -8.04
CA TYR A 448 13.91 28.95 -9.18
C TYR A 448 12.45 28.81 -8.72
N ILE A 449 12.25 28.13 -7.56
CA ILE A 449 10.94 28.03 -6.92
C ILE A 449 11.02 28.82 -5.60
N LYS A 450 10.21 29.88 -5.51
CA LYS A 450 10.19 30.72 -4.31
C LYS A 450 9.54 29.99 -3.13
N ILE A 451 10.27 29.84 -2.02
CA ILE A 451 9.75 29.31 -0.76
C ILE A 451 9.66 30.47 0.23
N SER A 452 8.45 31.00 0.43
CA SER A 452 8.25 32.16 1.31
C SER A 452 8.25 31.78 2.80
N THR A 453 7.80 30.59 3.14
CA THR A 453 7.75 30.06 4.51
C THR A 453 8.58 28.76 4.58
N PRO A 454 9.92 28.86 4.76
CA PRO A 454 10.80 27.70 4.67
C PRO A 454 10.83 26.82 5.92
N GLN A 455 10.37 27.30 7.08
CA GLN A 455 10.48 26.56 8.33
C GLN A 455 9.53 25.35 8.33
N ILE A 456 10.09 24.15 8.61
CA ILE A 456 9.36 22.88 8.62
C ILE A 456 9.21 22.42 10.08
N TYR A 457 8.13 22.84 10.73
CA TYR A 457 7.78 22.39 12.08
C TYR A 457 7.10 21.03 12.10
N TYR A 458 6.41 20.66 11.02
CA TYR A 458 5.66 19.43 10.86
C TYR A 458 6.19 18.64 9.65
N GLY A 459 6.63 17.42 9.90
CA GLY A 459 7.25 16.56 8.87
C GLY A 459 7.26 15.10 9.29
N LEU A 460 8.07 14.28 8.62
CA LEU A 460 8.20 12.85 8.89
C LEU A 460 9.14 12.55 10.08
N GLU A 461 10.19 13.35 10.24
CA GLU A 461 11.23 13.15 11.26
C GLU A 461 10.91 13.83 12.59
N THR A 462 9.87 14.64 12.65
CA THR A 462 9.51 15.47 13.80
C THR A 462 8.71 14.69 14.87
N ASN A 463 9.32 13.68 15.47
CA ASN A 463 8.67 12.78 16.44
C ASN A 463 8.70 13.25 17.91
N TYR A 464 9.12 14.48 18.19
CA TYR A 464 9.29 15.02 19.55
C TYR A 464 8.52 16.33 19.74
N THR A 465 8.25 16.66 21.01
CA THR A 465 7.59 17.92 21.38
C THR A 465 8.59 19.07 21.30
N VAL A 466 8.16 20.20 20.75
CA VAL A 466 8.94 21.45 20.81
C VAL A 466 8.13 22.56 21.43
N ILE A 467 8.84 23.53 21.97
CA ILE A 467 8.29 24.69 22.64
C ILE A 467 8.90 25.91 21.97
N THR A 468 8.06 26.65 21.28
CA THR A 468 8.45 27.87 20.56
C THR A 468 8.24 29.10 21.43
N ASN A 469 8.93 30.17 21.12
CA ASN A 469 8.87 31.43 21.85
C ASN A 469 9.18 31.24 23.37
N GLY A 470 10.22 30.45 23.67
CA GLY A 470 10.69 30.22 25.03
C GLY A 470 11.38 31.43 25.60
N LYS A 471 11.43 31.57 26.97
CA LYS A 471 12.16 32.62 27.66
C LYS A 471 13.66 32.37 27.56
N ASP A 472 14.42 33.42 27.21
CA ASP A 472 15.89 33.41 27.13
C ASP A 472 16.46 32.31 26.21
N VAL A 473 15.72 31.97 25.14
CA VAL A 473 16.11 30.96 24.13
C VAL A 473 15.61 31.40 22.77
N SER A 474 16.49 31.38 21.77
CA SER A 474 16.13 31.62 20.37
C SER A 474 16.05 30.32 19.60
N GLU A 475 15.13 30.24 18.62
CA GLU A 475 15.04 29.11 17.71
C GLU A 475 16.09 29.29 16.61
N TYR A 476 16.93 28.29 16.41
CA TYR A 476 17.90 28.27 15.30
C TYR A 476 17.14 28.10 13.98
N ASP A 477 17.40 29.01 13.02
CA ASP A 477 16.80 28.96 11.69
C ASP A 477 17.74 28.26 10.68
N TYR A 478 18.84 28.92 10.33
CA TYR A 478 19.87 28.36 9.45
C TYR A 478 21.22 29.09 9.65
N THR A 479 22.29 28.53 9.07
CA THR A 479 23.61 29.17 9.01
C THR A 479 23.97 29.48 7.57
N SER A 480 24.37 30.70 7.28
CA SER A 480 24.89 31.12 5.97
C SER A 480 26.11 32.01 6.16
N GLU A 481 27.15 31.79 5.39
CA GLU A 481 28.42 32.55 5.42
C GLU A 481 29.03 32.65 6.84
N GLY A 482 28.88 31.59 7.63
CA GLY A 482 29.38 31.53 9.02
C GLY A 482 28.54 32.31 10.04
N LYS A 483 27.42 32.89 9.65
CA LYS A 483 26.48 33.59 10.52
C LYS A 483 25.24 32.74 10.78
N GLU A 484 24.89 32.61 12.06
CA GLU A 484 23.65 31.96 12.48
C GLU A 484 22.48 32.94 12.43
N TYR A 485 21.33 32.43 11.93
CA TYR A 485 20.08 33.17 11.87
C TYR A 485 19.09 32.52 12.84
N GLU A 486 18.26 33.36 13.46
CA GLU A 486 17.27 32.96 14.46
C GLU A 486 15.87 33.17 13.94
N ASN A 487 14.93 32.34 14.38
CA ASN A 487 13.51 32.42 14.03
C ASN A 487 12.64 32.64 15.27
N SER A 488 11.45 33.15 15.03
CA SER A 488 10.38 33.27 16.01
C SER A 488 9.09 32.76 15.40
N TYR A 489 8.52 31.72 16.01
CA TYR A 489 7.34 31.05 15.48
C TYR A 489 6.07 31.92 15.62
N ASN A 490 5.49 32.30 14.49
CA ASN A 490 4.24 33.06 14.40
C ASN A 490 3.04 32.25 13.90
N GLY A 491 3.22 30.92 13.70
CA GLY A 491 2.16 30.05 13.22
C GLY A 491 0.93 29.97 14.12
N THR A 492 -0.18 29.55 13.59
CA THR A 492 -1.47 29.46 14.30
C THR A 492 -1.57 28.26 15.24
N SER A 493 -0.88 27.16 14.95
CA SER A 493 -0.91 25.93 15.77
C SER A 493 -0.06 26.04 17.03
N GLY A 494 -0.20 25.03 17.88
CA GLY A 494 0.44 24.94 19.18
C GLY A 494 -0.48 25.35 20.33
N LEU A 495 -0.21 24.79 21.48
CA LEU A 495 -1.01 25.00 22.68
C LEU A 495 -0.37 26.00 23.62
N LYS A 496 -1.10 27.04 23.99
CA LYS A 496 -0.79 27.87 25.16
C LYS A 496 -1.44 27.21 26.37
N LEU A 497 -0.62 26.69 27.30
CA LEU A 497 -1.10 25.86 28.40
C LEU A 497 -0.79 26.48 29.76
N ASN A 498 -1.76 26.41 30.67
CA ASN A 498 -1.56 26.67 32.11
C ASN A 498 -0.77 25.53 32.78
N PHE A 499 -0.35 25.71 34.01
CA PHE A 499 0.46 24.72 34.74
C PHE A 499 -0.23 23.35 34.83
N LEU A 500 -1.54 23.31 35.12
CA LEU A 500 -2.27 22.04 35.27
C LEU A 500 -2.34 21.28 33.95
N ASP A 501 -2.65 21.94 32.83
CA ASP A 501 -2.67 21.31 31.52
C ASP A 501 -1.27 20.85 31.06
N ARG A 502 -0.20 21.61 31.40
CA ARG A 502 1.18 21.17 31.17
C ARG A 502 1.52 19.91 31.97
N LEU A 503 1.08 19.84 33.22
CA LEU A 503 1.29 18.66 34.08
C LEU A 503 0.55 17.44 33.50
N ILE A 504 -0.70 17.60 33.12
CA ILE A 504 -1.50 16.53 32.50
C ILE A 504 -0.84 16.04 31.19
N LEU A 505 -0.45 16.95 30.32
CA LEU A 505 0.21 16.62 29.07
C LEU A 505 1.59 15.97 29.31
N GLY A 506 2.36 16.47 30.27
CA GLY A 506 3.64 15.91 30.68
C GLY A 506 3.52 14.47 31.18
N ILE A 507 2.56 14.18 32.04
CA ILE A 507 2.28 12.82 32.51
C ILE A 507 1.88 11.92 31.33
N LYS A 508 1.00 12.40 30.47
CA LYS A 508 0.51 11.63 29.31
C LYS A 508 1.60 11.32 28.28
N LYS A 509 2.50 12.29 28.01
CA LYS A 509 3.61 12.12 27.05
C LYS A 509 4.87 11.50 27.68
N GLY A 510 4.89 11.30 29.00
CA GLY A 510 6.06 10.83 29.71
C GLY A 510 7.17 11.88 29.80
N ASP A 511 6.82 13.15 29.65
CA ASP A 511 7.75 14.29 29.68
C ASP A 511 7.37 15.29 30.76
N ILE A 512 7.80 15.01 31.97
CA ILE A 512 7.46 15.83 33.14
C ILE A 512 8.09 17.22 33.08
N ASN A 513 9.14 17.43 32.27
CA ASN A 513 9.77 18.74 32.08
C ASN A 513 8.81 19.77 31.50
N LEU A 514 7.80 19.34 30.74
CA LEU A 514 6.73 20.23 30.26
C LEU A 514 6.03 20.97 31.40
N ALA A 515 5.88 20.34 32.59
CA ALA A 515 5.21 20.96 33.72
C ALA A 515 6.12 21.97 34.46
N PHE A 516 7.42 21.61 34.65
CA PHE A 516 8.31 22.31 35.58
C PHE A 516 9.31 23.23 34.90
N SER A 517 9.40 23.26 33.57
CA SER A 517 10.32 24.16 32.86
C SER A 517 9.98 25.64 33.13
N ASN A 518 10.99 26.42 33.55
CA ASN A 518 10.91 27.86 33.70
C ASN A 518 11.07 28.65 32.39
N LYS A 519 11.42 27.96 31.30
CA LYS A 519 11.54 28.55 29.97
C LYS A 519 10.18 28.75 29.30
N ILE A 520 9.10 28.15 29.82
CA ILE A 520 7.76 28.26 29.25
C ILE A 520 7.05 29.48 29.81
N THR A 521 6.66 30.40 28.93
CA THR A 521 5.92 31.63 29.23
C THR A 521 4.47 31.53 28.74
N PRO A 522 3.60 32.49 29.06
CA PRO A 522 2.25 32.56 28.47
C PRO A 522 2.24 32.76 26.95
N GLU A 523 3.34 33.28 26.38
CA GLU A 523 3.49 33.44 24.92
C GLU A 523 4.02 32.21 24.23
N SER A 524 4.63 31.28 24.97
CA SER A 524 5.16 30.04 24.43
C SER A 524 4.04 29.15 23.89
N LYS A 525 4.31 28.50 22.76
CA LYS A 525 3.42 27.50 22.17
C LYS A 525 4.08 26.14 22.22
N ILE A 526 3.33 25.14 22.66
CA ILE A 526 3.77 23.74 22.73
C ILE A 526 3.24 23.01 21.51
N LEU A 527 4.13 22.59 20.60
CA LEU A 527 3.79 21.81 19.40
C LEU A 527 3.99 20.33 19.70
N ILE A 528 2.92 19.57 19.51
CA ILE A 528 2.88 18.11 19.68
C ILE A 528 2.30 17.46 18.42
N ASN A 529 2.34 16.14 18.31
CA ASN A 529 1.81 15.41 17.15
C ASN A 529 2.35 15.98 15.83
N ARG A 530 3.65 16.26 15.79
CA ARG A 530 4.31 16.96 14.68
C ARG A 530 4.59 16.04 13.49
N ASN A 531 4.74 14.72 13.70
CA ASN A 531 4.85 13.77 12.61
C ASN A 531 3.52 13.72 11.84
N ILE A 532 3.58 14.03 10.55
CA ILE A 532 2.40 14.25 9.71
C ILE A 532 1.52 13.01 9.53
N ILE A 533 2.14 11.82 9.40
CA ILE A 533 1.41 10.55 9.29
C ILE A 533 0.69 10.25 10.61
N LYS A 534 1.40 10.33 11.75
CA LYS A 534 0.80 10.12 13.07
C LYS A 534 -0.28 11.14 13.40
N ARG A 535 -0.12 12.38 12.89
CA ARG A 535 -1.11 13.45 12.98
C ARG A 535 -2.39 13.07 12.25
N ALA A 536 -2.28 12.55 11.04
CA ALA A 536 -3.40 12.07 10.24
C ALA A 536 -4.06 10.81 10.86
N GLN A 537 -3.25 9.82 11.27
CA GLN A 537 -3.72 8.59 11.93
C GLN A 537 -4.51 8.87 13.22
N LYS A 538 -4.16 9.92 13.95
CA LYS A 538 -4.90 10.28 15.16
C LYS A 538 -6.32 10.75 14.87
N LEU A 539 -6.54 11.36 13.73
CA LEU A 539 -7.87 11.83 13.29
C LEU A 539 -8.68 10.71 12.62
N LEU A 540 -8.03 9.90 11.79
CA LEU A 540 -8.67 8.80 11.07
C LEU A 540 -7.76 7.55 11.11
N PRO A 541 -7.83 6.72 12.17
CA PRO A 541 -6.89 5.61 12.38
C PRO A 541 -7.13 4.38 11.51
N ASN A 542 -8.30 4.28 10.84
CA ASN A 542 -8.74 3.04 10.19
C ASN A 542 -8.58 3.07 8.66
N VAL A 543 -7.61 3.85 8.16
CA VAL A 543 -7.19 3.87 6.75
C VAL A 543 -5.68 3.65 6.68
N ILE A 544 -5.21 3.15 5.56
CA ILE A 544 -3.78 3.02 5.28
C ILE A 544 -3.30 4.37 4.72
N TYR A 545 -2.24 4.93 5.29
CA TYR A 545 -1.57 6.12 4.78
C TYR A 545 -0.33 5.73 4.01
N ASP A 546 -0.08 6.39 2.89
CA ASP A 546 1.15 6.19 2.15
C ASP A 546 2.37 6.48 3.05
N THR A 547 3.37 5.63 2.98
CA THR A 547 4.60 5.75 3.78
C THR A 547 5.60 6.73 3.18
N SER A 548 5.36 7.16 1.93
CA SER A 548 6.20 8.09 1.17
C SER A 548 5.41 9.35 0.78
N PRO A 549 4.94 10.16 1.74
CA PRO A 549 4.31 11.43 1.42
C PRO A 549 5.30 12.37 0.76
N TYR A 550 4.82 13.19 -0.14
CA TYR A 550 5.65 14.13 -0.89
C TYR A 550 5.31 15.59 -0.59
N THR A 551 6.26 16.47 -0.85
CA THR A 551 6.13 17.90 -0.59
C THR A 551 5.77 18.65 -1.86
N VAL A 552 4.80 19.56 -1.76
CA VAL A 552 4.38 20.47 -2.83
C VAL A 552 4.49 21.91 -2.36
N ILE A 553 4.66 22.84 -3.30
CA ILE A 553 4.82 24.26 -3.02
C ILE A 553 3.65 24.99 -3.69
N ASP A 554 2.92 25.79 -2.91
CA ASP A 554 1.81 26.59 -3.44
C ASP A 554 2.31 27.86 -4.16
N GLU A 555 1.42 28.59 -4.81
CA GLU A 555 1.70 29.86 -5.50
C GLU A 555 2.23 30.97 -4.59
N ASN A 556 2.00 30.87 -3.27
CA ASN A 556 2.49 31.81 -2.27
C ASN A 556 3.86 31.40 -1.69
N GLY A 557 4.40 30.26 -2.10
CA GLY A 557 5.67 29.70 -1.61
C GLY A 557 5.55 29.02 -0.25
N ASN A 558 4.38 28.51 0.12
CA ASN A 558 4.21 27.70 1.30
C ASN A 558 4.43 26.22 0.97
N LEU A 559 5.11 25.52 1.89
CA LEU A 559 5.35 24.08 1.78
C LEU A 559 4.17 23.29 2.37
N TYR A 560 3.65 22.33 1.61
CA TYR A 560 2.64 21.39 2.05
C TYR A 560 3.09 19.95 1.82
N TRP A 561 2.73 19.10 2.75
CA TRP A 561 2.81 17.66 2.59
C TRP A 561 1.51 17.13 2.00
N VAL A 562 1.63 16.26 1.03
CA VAL A 562 0.52 15.49 0.46
C VAL A 562 0.70 14.04 0.89
N ILE A 563 -0.33 13.50 1.55
CA ILE A 563 -0.36 12.13 2.02
C ILE A 563 -1.54 11.43 1.33
N ASP A 564 -1.26 10.43 0.54
CA ASP A 564 -2.29 9.55 0.00
C ASP A 564 -2.81 8.62 1.10
N ALA A 565 -4.12 8.45 1.16
CA ALA A 565 -4.73 7.54 2.11
C ALA A 565 -5.70 6.59 1.40
N TYR A 566 -5.62 5.31 1.81
CA TYR A 566 -6.30 4.21 1.16
C TYR A 566 -7.36 3.62 2.06
N THR A 567 -8.57 3.51 1.54
CA THR A 567 -9.62 2.68 2.13
C THR A 567 -9.39 1.23 1.72
N THR A 568 -9.42 0.33 2.66
CA THR A 568 -9.16 -1.11 2.43
C THR A 568 -10.18 -1.97 3.14
N SER A 569 -10.37 -3.19 2.65
CA SER A 569 -11.18 -4.23 3.30
C SER A 569 -10.69 -5.62 2.91
N ASP A 570 -10.96 -6.59 3.77
CA ASP A 570 -10.84 -8.04 3.50
C ASP A 570 -12.22 -8.69 3.26
N LYS A 571 -13.29 -7.86 3.11
CA LYS A 571 -14.69 -8.28 3.04
C LYS A 571 -15.38 -7.93 1.71
N TYR A 572 -14.65 -7.91 0.61
CA TYR A 572 -15.25 -7.76 -0.72
C TYR A 572 -15.54 -9.15 -1.32
N PRO A 573 -16.81 -9.57 -1.49
CA PRO A 573 -17.15 -10.90 -1.99
C PRO A 573 -16.49 -11.22 -3.33
N TYR A 574 -16.08 -12.46 -3.54
CA TYR A 574 -15.46 -12.99 -4.77
C TYR A 574 -14.14 -12.33 -5.18
N SER A 575 -13.63 -11.33 -4.47
CA SER A 575 -12.37 -10.67 -4.82
C SER A 575 -11.18 -11.44 -4.26
N THR A 576 -10.17 -11.66 -5.10
CA THR A 576 -8.93 -12.36 -4.71
C THR A 576 -8.09 -11.50 -3.78
N TYR A 577 -7.57 -12.13 -2.72
CA TYR A 577 -6.73 -11.46 -1.72
C TYR A 577 -5.36 -11.08 -2.25
N THR A 578 -4.79 -10.02 -1.69
CA THR A 578 -3.39 -9.64 -1.83
C THR A 578 -2.81 -9.29 -0.47
N ASN A 579 -1.50 -9.54 -0.31
CA ASN A 579 -0.78 -9.14 0.88
C ASN A 579 -0.13 -7.78 0.64
N VAL A 580 -0.37 -6.85 1.54
CA VAL A 580 0.28 -5.55 1.59
C VAL A 580 1.05 -5.41 2.90
N GLU A 581 2.20 -4.76 2.85
CA GLU A 581 2.97 -4.45 4.04
C GLU A 581 2.71 -2.99 4.43
N TYR A 582 2.30 -2.78 5.68
CA TYR A 582 2.02 -1.47 6.23
C TYR A 582 2.42 -1.42 7.72
N ASP A 583 3.21 -0.42 8.10
CA ASP A 583 3.71 -0.23 9.48
C ASP A 583 4.39 -1.49 10.04
N ASN A 584 5.23 -2.15 9.22
CA ASN A 584 5.90 -3.42 9.50
C ASN A 584 4.94 -4.59 9.84
N GLN A 585 3.69 -4.49 9.42
CA GLN A 585 2.70 -5.55 9.54
C GLN A 585 2.21 -5.99 8.16
N ARG A 586 2.13 -7.31 7.98
CA ARG A 586 1.54 -7.88 6.78
C ARG A 586 0.04 -7.96 6.95
N MET A 587 -0.68 -7.29 6.06
CA MET A 587 -2.13 -7.27 6.01
C MET A 587 -2.62 -7.98 4.74
N GLU A 588 -3.67 -8.77 4.87
CA GLU A 588 -4.35 -9.38 3.73
C GLU A 588 -5.61 -8.58 3.42
N ILE A 589 -5.68 -8.04 2.20
CA ILE A 589 -6.80 -7.23 1.73
C ILE A 589 -7.34 -7.79 0.41
N ASN A 590 -8.62 -7.52 0.12
CA ASN A 590 -9.23 -7.82 -1.17
C ASN A 590 -10.05 -6.65 -1.76
N TYR A 591 -9.82 -5.45 -1.23
CA TYR A 591 -10.36 -4.18 -1.72
C TYR A 591 -9.40 -3.05 -1.34
N ILE A 592 -9.14 -2.15 -2.29
CA ILE A 592 -8.35 -0.94 -2.06
C ILE A 592 -8.79 0.20 -2.99
N ARG A 593 -8.87 1.43 -2.45
CA ARG A 593 -9.10 2.68 -3.19
C ARG A 593 -8.27 3.82 -2.62
N ASN A 594 -7.74 4.70 -3.47
CA ASN A 594 -7.14 5.96 -3.05
C ASN A 594 -8.23 7.05 -3.02
N SER A 595 -9.09 6.98 -2.03
CA SER A 595 -10.29 7.83 -1.93
C SER A 595 -10.09 9.09 -1.10
N ILE A 596 -8.95 9.20 -0.43
CA ILE A 596 -8.67 10.29 0.51
C ILE A 596 -7.27 10.84 0.24
N LYS A 597 -7.18 12.17 0.10
CA LYS A 597 -5.91 12.90 0.15
C LYS A 597 -5.88 13.80 1.37
N VAL A 598 -4.74 13.76 2.09
CA VAL A 598 -4.51 14.56 3.28
C VAL A 598 -3.43 15.59 2.97
N ILE A 599 -3.74 16.86 3.22
CA ILE A 599 -2.82 17.97 2.98
C ILE A 599 -2.45 18.57 4.32
N VAL A 600 -1.15 18.67 4.60
CA VAL A 600 -0.62 19.21 5.85
C VAL A 600 0.32 20.37 5.55
N ASN A 601 0.05 21.54 6.11
CA ASN A 601 0.96 22.68 6.03
C ASN A 601 2.21 22.41 6.90
N SER A 602 3.40 22.49 6.33
CA SER A 602 4.65 22.15 7.01
C SER A 602 5.03 23.13 8.13
N TYR A 603 4.58 24.39 8.05
CA TYR A 603 4.89 25.43 9.01
C TYR A 603 3.96 25.38 10.23
N ASN A 604 2.63 25.44 9.99
CA ASN A 604 1.65 25.54 11.07
C ASN A 604 0.92 24.22 11.37
N GLY A 605 1.18 23.14 10.64
CA GLY A 605 0.59 21.82 10.85
C GLY A 605 -0.94 21.74 10.61
N GLU A 606 -1.54 22.76 9.95
CA GLU A 606 -2.94 22.67 9.52
C GLU A 606 -3.10 21.44 8.64
N ILE A 607 -4.03 20.57 9.01
CA ILE A 607 -4.30 19.31 8.30
C ILE A 607 -5.70 19.35 7.70
N LYS A 608 -5.85 18.96 6.45
CA LYS A 608 -7.11 18.91 5.73
C LYS A 608 -7.29 17.58 5.03
N PHE A 609 -8.47 16.99 5.16
CA PHE A 609 -8.85 15.73 4.51
C PHE A 609 -9.81 16.01 3.37
N TYR A 610 -9.47 15.52 2.17
CA TYR A 610 -10.30 15.65 0.98
C TYR A 610 -10.71 14.27 0.49
N ILE A 611 -11.99 14.08 0.16
CA ILE A 611 -12.47 12.88 -0.54
C ILE A 611 -12.30 13.12 -2.03
N THR A 612 -11.44 12.32 -2.65
CA THR A 612 -11.12 12.38 -4.08
C THR A 612 -11.96 11.42 -4.90
N ASP A 613 -12.36 10.29 -4.31
CA ASP A 613 -13.31 9.35 -4.92
C ASP A 613 -14.62 9.30 -4.13
N ARG A 614 -15.65 9.96 -4.66
CA ARG A 614 -17.00 9.98 -4.04
C ARG A 614 -17.77 8.70 -4.25
N THR A 615 -17.29 7.83 -5.13
CA THR A 615 -17.93 6.53 -5.40
C THR A 615 -17.52 5.46 -4.40
N ASP A 616 -16.52 5.74 -3.57
CA ASP A 616 -16.07 4.83 -2.52
C ASP A 616 -16.99 4.86 -1.29
N PRO A 617 -17.76 3.80 -1.03
CA PRO A 617 -18.67 3.75 0.10
C PRO A 617 -17.99 3.79 1.46
N ILE A 618 -16.75 3.29 1.58
CA ILE A 618 -15.99 3.29 2.83
C ILE A 618 -15.60 4.75 3.19
N ALA A 619 -15.08 5.51 2.24
CA ALA A 619 -14.77 6.93 2.45
C ALA A 619 -16.03 7.74 2.81
N MET A 620 -17.14 7.46 2.13
CA MET A 620 -18.43 8.11 2.41
C MET A 620 -18.99 7.71 3.78
N ALA A 621 -18.81 6.46 4.22
CA ALA A 621 -19.17 6.02 5.56
C ALA A 621 -18.38 6.80 6.62
N TYR A 622 -17.06 6.96 6.47
CA TYR A 622 -16.24 7.78 7.38
C TYR A 622 -16.70 9.25 7.39
N ARG A 623 -17.06 9.81 6.25
CA ARG A 623 -17.60 11.17 6.17
C ARG A 623 -18.92 11.31 6.94
N ASN A 624 -19.80 10.32 6.87
CA ASN A 624 -21.06 10.32 7.61
C ASN A 624 -20.84 10.26 9.13
N ILE A 625 -19.78 9.54 9.57
CA ILE A 625 -19.38 9.46 10.99
C ILE A 625 -18.77 10.78 11.46
N TYR A 626 -17.80 11.29 10.72
CA TYR A 626 -16.95 12.43 11.08
C TYR A 626 -17.18 13.59 10.14
N LYS A 627 -18.35 14.26 10.28
CA LYS A 627 -18.80 15.35 9.39
C LYS A 627 -17.80 16.51 9.30
N ASP A 628 -17.08 16.79 10.39
CA ASP A 628 -16.14 17.91 10.46
C ASP A 628 -14.70 17.49 10.13
N LEU A 629 -14.44 16.20 9.83
CA LEU A 629 -13.12 15.74 9.44
C LEU A 629 -12.78 16.18 8.02
N PHE A 630 -13.67 15.88 7.10
CA PHE A 630 -13.48 16.13 5.68
C PHE A 630 -13.88 17.55 5.30
N GLN A 631 -13.21 18.08 4.30
CA GLN A 631 -13.63 19.32 3.66
C GLN A 631 -14.99 19.12 2.97
N ASP A 632 -15.70 20.22 2.67
CA ASP A 632 -16.95 20.11 1.91
C ASP A 632 -16.66 19.46 0.55
N LEU A 633 -17.57 18.61 0.07
CA LEU A 633 -17.38 17.94 -1.22
C LEU A 633 -17.27 18.91 -2.40
N ASN A 634 -17.82 20.12 -2.26
CA ASN A 634 -17.73 21.17 -3.28
C ASN A 634 -16.48 22.03 -3.13
N GLU A 635 -15.78 21.94 -2.00
CA GLU A 635 -14.51 22.62 -1.79
C GLU A 635 -13.41 21.90 -2.58
N LYS A 636 -12.88 22.59 -3.58
CA LYS A 636 -11.79 22.07 -4.40
C LYS A 636 -10.46 22.24 -3.66
N ILE A 637 -9.58 21.28 -3.84
CA ILE A 637 -8.18 21.45 -3.47
C ILE A 637 -7.61 22.62 -4.29
N PRO A 638 -6.84 23.53 -3.70
CA PRO A 638 -6.21 24.62 -4.43
C PRO A 638 -5.48 24.11 -5.68
N GLU A 639 -5.67 24.77 -6.79
CA GLU A 639 -5.13 24.31 -8.09
C GLU A 639 -3.62 24.29 -8.10
N SER A 640 -2.98 25.23 -7.41
CA SER A 640 -1.53 25.29 -7.20
C SER A 640 -0.96 24.04 -6.51
N ILE A 641 -1.78 23.37 -5.67
CA ILE A 641 -1.42 22.11 -4.99
C ILE A 641 -1.79 20.91 -5.86
N SER A 642 -3.05 20.89 -6.37
CA SER A 642 -3.58 19.70 -7.06
C SER A 642 -2.92 19.42 -8.41
N LYS A 643 -2.34 20.42 -9.08
CA LYS A 643 -1.56 20.24 -10.31
C LYS A 643 -0.23 19.49 -10.09
N GLN A 644 0.23 19.40 -8.83
CA GLN A 644 1.45 18.67 -8.46
C GLN A 644 1.16 17.24 -7.97
N PHE A 645 -0.11 16.79 -8.03
CA PHE A 645 -0.44 15.42 -7.65
C PHE A 645 0.05 14.44 -8.71
N VAL A 646 0.51 13.30 -8.22
CA VAL A 646 0.94 12.17 -9.04
C VAL A 646 0.11 10.93 -8.71
N TYR A 647 0.12 9.94 -9.56
CA TYR A 647 -0.49 8.65 -9.27
C TYR A 647 0.24 7.98 -8.10
N PRO A 648 -0.44 7.52 -7.03
CA PRO A 648 0.24 6.92 -5.88
C PRO A 648 0.89 5.58 -6.24
N LYS A 649 2.22 5.49 -6.06
CA LYS A 649 3.00 4.30 -6.43
C LYS A 649 2.54 3.04 -5.68
N PHE A 650 2.22 3.15 -4.39
CA PHE A 650 1.72 2.01 -3.60
C PHE A 650 0.46 1.38 -4.20
N LEU A 651 -0.55 2.19 -4.55
CA LEU A 651 -1.76 1.70 -5.20
C LEU A 651 -1.46 1.10 -6.57
N TYR A 652 -0.64 1.80 -7.35
CA TYR A 652 -0.26 1.38 -8.70
C TYR A 652 0.43 0.01 -8.69
N ASP A 653 1.37 -0.24 -7.78
CA ASP A 653 2.10 -1.50 -7.67
C ASP A 653 1.18 -2.67 -7.29
N VAL A 654 0.18 -2.43 -6.41
CA VAL A 654 -0.88 -3.40 -6.09
C VAL A 654 -1.71 -3.73 -7.32
N GLN A 655 -2.12 -2.72 -8.08
CA GLN A 655 -2.93 -2.88 -9.30
C GLN A 655 -2.16 -3.56 -10.42
N ALA A 656 -0.90 -3.18 -10.62
CA ALA A 656 0.00 -3.83 -11.59
C ALA A 656 0.16 -5.33 -11.28
N SER A 657 0.39 -5.68 -10.01
CA SER A 657 0.49 -7.09 -9.58
C SER A 657 -0.81 -7.88 -9.78
N LYS A 658 -1.97 -7.22 -9.65
CA LYS A 658 -3.25 -7.89 -9.96
C LYS A 658 -3.47 -8.07 -11.45
N LEU A 659 -2.97 -7.17 -12.29
CA LEU A 659 -3.06 -7.28 -13.73
C LEU A 659 -2.23 -8.43 -14.31
N GLU A 660 -1.21 -8.93 -13.62
CA GLU A 660 -0.45 -10.11 -14.06
C GLU A 660 -1.36 -11.32 -14.37
N GLU A 661 -2.47 -11.43 -13.66
CA GLU A 661 -3.46 -12.51 -13.79
C GLU A 661 -4.78 -11.99 -14.38
N TYR A 662 -5.25 -10.84 -13.88
CA TYR A 662 -6.58 -10.28 -14.14
C TYR A 662 -6.65 -9.31 -15.34
N HIS A 663 -5.59 -9.20 -16.16
CA HIS A 663 -5.71 -8.58 -17.49
C HIS A 663 -6.69 -9.39 -18.35
N ASN A 664 -6.76 -10.70 -18.14
CA ASN A 664 -7.70 -11.59 -18.80
C ASN A 664 -9.16 -11.31 -18.42
N LYS A 665 -10.02 -11.29 -19.44
CA LYS A 665 -11.48 -11.18 -19.27
C LYS A 665 -12.18 -12.53 -19.42
N LYS A 666 -11.48 -13.56 -19.92
CA LYS A 666 -12.04 -14.86 -20.25
C LYS A 666 -11.77 -15.87 -19.14
N ALA A 667 -12.84 -16.50 -18.65
CA ALA A 667 -12.79 -17.50 -17.59
C ALA A 667 -11.95 -18.73 -17.95
N ASP A 668 -11.98 -19.16 -19.21
CA ASP A 668 -11.22 -20.32 -19.67
C ASP A 668 -9.72 -20.08 -19.69
N VAL A 669 -9.29 -18.88 -20.07
CA VAL A 669 -7.87 -18.50 -20.07
C VAL A 669 -7.34 -18.43 -18.64
N LEU A 670 -8.07 -17.80 -17.71
CA LEU A 670 -7.68 -17.73 -16.30
C LEU A 670 -7.65 -19.13 -15.66
N TYR A 671 -8.63 -19.94 -15.96
CA TYR A 671 -8.73 -21.31 -15.42
C TYR A 671 -7.54 -22.19 -15.82
N ARG A 672 -7.14 -22.13 -17.11
CA ARG A 672 -5.99 -22.88 -17.62
C ARG A 672 -4.65 -22.23 -17.30
N SER A 673 -4.66 -20.95 -16.87
CA SER A 673 -3.47 -20.14 -16.68
C SER A 673 -2.55 -20.06 -17.91
N ASP A 674 -3.16 -20.10 -19.11
CA ASP A 674 -2.46 -20.12 -20.40
C ASP A 674 -1.79 -18.78 -20.73
N ASP A 675 -2.37 -17.69 -20.24
CA ASP A 675 -1.91 -16.32 -20.47
C ASP A 675 -1.74 -15.61 -19.11
N THR A 676 -0.63 -15.88 -18.46
CA THR A 676 -0.22 -15.19 -17.22
C THR A 676 0.95 -14.29 -17.56
N TRP A 677 0.91 -13.07 -17.04
CA TRP A 677 2.00 -12.12 -17.17
C TRP A 677 2.87 -12.09 -15.93
N GLU A 678 4.05 -11.52 -16.08
CA GLU A 678 4.94 -11.14 -14.98
C GLU A 678 5.55 -9.77 -15.29
N LYS A 679 5.94 -9.04 -14.25
CA LYS A 679 6.66 -7.78 -14.42
C LYS A 679 7.97 -8.05 -15.15
N ALA A 680 8.39 -7.12 -16.01
CA ALA A 680 9.64 -7.26 -16.75
C ALA A 680 10.83 -7.44 -15.79
N ILE A 681 11.81 -8.23 -16.21
CA ILE A 681 13.00 -8.57 -15.43
C ILE A 681 14.23 -8.08 -16.21
N PHE A 682 15.18 -7.48 -15.49
CA PHE A 682 16.45 -7.06 -16.05
C PHE A 682 17.63 -7.54 -15.21
N SER A 683 18.83 -7.43 -15.75
CA SER A 683 20.06 -7.84 -15.08
C SER A 683 20.66 -6.66 -14.32
N THR A 684 20.84 -6.82 -13.02
CA THR A 684 21.61 -5.90 -12.18
C THR A 684 22.90 -6.53 -11.73
N GLY A 685 23.94 -5.73 -11.55
CA GLY A 685 25.22 -6.21 -11.01
C GLY A 685 26.37 -6.11 -12.00
N THR A 686 27.55 -6.57 -11.55
CA THR A 686 28.79 -6.57 -12.33
C THR A 686 28.92 -7.85 -13.17
N SER A 687 29.72 -7.83 -14.22
CA SER A 687 29.97 -8.94 -15.16
C SER A 687 30.25 -10.30 -14.50
N ASN A 688 30.76 -10.32 -13.27
CA ASN A 688 31.08 -11.55 -12.54
C ASN A 688 29.93 -12.08 -11.67
N LYS A 689 28.84 -11.32 -11.47
CA LYS A 689 27.67 -11.71 -10.68
C LYS A 689 26.42 -10.95 -11.12
N LEU A 690 25.90 -11.35 -12.26
CA LEU A 690 24.60 -10.87 -12.72
C LEU A 690 23.50 -11.43 -11.82
N THR A 691 22.72 -10.55 -11.23
CA THR A 691 21.50 -10.88 -10.48
C THR A 691 20.29 -10.40 -11.25
N LYS A 692 19.29 -11.26 -11.39
CA LYS A 692 18.01 -10.88 -11.99
C LYS A 692 17.21 -10.07 -10.97
N SER A 693 16.71 -8.92 -11.39
CA SER A 693 15.84 -8.06 -10.61
C SER A 693 14.57 -7.73 -11.39
N ILE A 694 13.47 -7.57 -10.67
CA ILE A 694 12.23 -7.09 -11.28
C ILE A 694 12.43 -5.61 -11.65
N LEU A 695 11.97 -5.23 -12.84
CA LEU A 695 11.88 -3.84 -13.24
C LEU A 695 10.70 -3.21 -12.47
N GLU A 696 11.01 -2.51 -11.39
CA GLU A 696 10.04 -1.80 -10.56
C GLU A 696 9.35 -0.69 -11.39
N SER A 697 8.14 -0.30 -11.00
CA SER A 697 7.47 0.85 -11.58
C SER A 697 8.23 2.15 -11.28
N TYR A 698 8.31 3.05 -12.24
CA TYR A 698 9.02 4.33 -12.14
C TYR A 698 8.20 5.47 -12.74
N TYR A 699 8.40 6.67 -12.19
CA TYR A 699 7.81 7.88 -12.74
C TYR A 699 8.61 8.38 -13.95
N THR A 700 7.90 8.90 -14.95
CA THR A 700 8.46 9.62 -16.09
C THR A 700 7.41 10.54 -16.71
N LEU A 701 7.80 11.38 -17.67
CA LEU A 701 6.84 12.15 -18.44
C LEU A 701 6.20 11.22 -19.49
N VAL A 702 4.88 11.24 -19.58
CA VAL A 702 4.12 10.43 -20.54
C VAL A 702 3.11 11.29 -21.29
N LYS A 703 2.80 10.90 -22.53
CA LYS A 703 1.76 11.52 -23.33
C LYS A 703 0.43 10.83 -23.07
N SER A 704 -0.48 11.52 -22.37
CA SER A 704 -1.87 11.14 -22.20
C SER A 704 -2.76 12.11 -22.99
N GLN A 705 -3.70 12.81 -22.37
CA GLN A 705 -4.35 13.97 -23.01
C GLN A 705 -3.41 15.17 -23.10
N ASN A 706 -2.55 15.31 -22.12
CA ASN A 706 -1.44 16.26 -22.02
C ASN A 706 -0.16 15.49 -21.67
N GLU A 707 0.96 16.23 -21.55
CA GLU A 707 2.18 15.68 -20.98
C GLU A 707 2.10 15.66 -19.46
N GLU A 708 1.95 14.46 -18.87
CA GLU A 708 1.76 14.26 -17.43
C GLU A 708 2.85 13.39 -16.83
N ILE A 709 3.08 13.54 -15.51
CA ILE A 709 3.89 12.58 -14.77
C ILE A 709 3.09 11.29 -14.64
N GLY A 710 3.61 10.21 -15.18
CA GLY A 710 3.01 8.89 -15.13
C GLY A 710 3.94 7.84 -14.55
N LEU A 711 3.35 6.83 -13.89
CA LEU A 711 4.02 5.58 -13.55
C LEU A 711 3.94 4.62 -14.71
N ILE A 712 5.03 3.92 -14.99
CA ILE A 712 5.09 2.90 -16.03
C ILE A 712 5.50 1.55 -15.43
N GLN A 713 4.83 0.47 -15.84
CA GLN A 713 5.20 -0.91 -15.59
C GLN A 713 5.15 -1.72 -16.86
N MET A 714 6.25 -2.36 -17.22
CA MET A 714 6.33 -3.28 -18.35
C MET A 714 5.96 -4.70 -17.93
N PHE A 715 5.22 -5.42 -18.79
CA PHE A 715 4.85 -6.82 -18.60
C PHE A 715 5.40 -7.72 -19.70
N MET A 716 5.73 -8.94 -19.28
CA MET A 716 6.14 -10.04 -20.15
C MET A 716 5.22 -11.23 -19.95
N PRO A 717 5.00 -12.10 -20.93
CA PRO A 717 4.39 -13.39 -20.68
C PRO A 717 5.27 -14.21 -19.73
N LYS A 718 4.66 -14.87 -18.76
CA LYS A 718 5.39 -15.64 -17.74
C LYS A 718 6.36 -16.63 -18.38
N GLY A 719 7.63 -16.55 -17.97
CA GLY A 719 8.69 -17.42 -18.49
C GLY A 719 9.18 -17.06 -19.90
N LYS A 720 8.77 -15.92 -20.46
CA LYS A 720 9.29 -15.36 -21.73
C LYS A 720 10.21 -14.18 -21.44
N GLN A 721 10.89 -13.68 -22.48
CA GLN A 721 11.79 -12.53 -22.36
C GLN A 721 11.38 -11.36 -23.27
N THR A 722 10.19 -11.40 -23.83
CA THR A 722 9.65 -10.37 -24.74
C THR A 722 8.64 -9.52 -24.01
N ILE A 723 8.60 -8.21 -24.23
CA ILE A 723 7.55 -7.33 -23.70
C ILE A 723 6.28 -7.57 -24.50
N ILE A 724 5.14 -7.66 -23.81
CA ILE A 724 3.83 -7.83 -24.45
C ILE A 724 2.89 -6.64 -24.17
N SER A 725 3.07 -5.98 -23.03
CA SER A 725 2.17 -4.94 -22.57
C SER A 725 2.86 -3.99 -21.62
N TYR A 726 2.31 -2.78 -21.50
CA TYR A 726 2.69 -1.86 -20.43
C TYR A 726 1.48 -1.14 -19.85
N LEU A 727 1.57 -0.86 -18.56
CA LEU A 727 0.58 -0.09 -17.81
C LEU A 727 1.11 1.33 -17.60
N VAL A 728 0.25 2.32 -17.80
CA VAL A 728 0.52 3.73 -17.48
C VAL A 728 -0.50 4.19 -16.45
N GLY A 729 -0.03 4.82 -15.36
CA GLY A 729 -0.86 5.44 -14.35
C GLY A 729 -0.61 6.94 -14.26
N THR A 730 -1.62 7.78 -14.53
CA THR A 730 -1.53 9.24 -14.44
C THR A 730 -2.57 9.81 -13.48
N TYR A 731 -2.30 10.99 -12.92
CA TYR A 731 -3.31 11.75 -12.16
C TYR A 731 -3.78 12.92 -13.00
N GLU A 732 -5.00 12.84 -13.49
CA GLU A 732 -5.58 13.82 -14.40
C GLU A 732 -7.02 14.16 -14.02
N ASN A 733 -7.41 15.42 -14.18
CA ASN A 733 -8.77 15.89 -13.92
C ASN A 733 -9.30 15.50 -12.53
N GLY A 734 -8.40 15.49 -11.53
CA GLY A 734 -8.74 15.20 -10.14
C GLY A 734 -8.92 13.73 -9.79
N ARG A 735 -8.46 12.80 -10.63
CA ARG A 735 -8.57 11.36 -10.42
C ARG A 735 -7.39 10.57 -10.94
N ASN A 736 -7.18 9.39 -10.40
CA ASN A 736 -6.24 8.41 -10.90
C ASN A 736 -6.78 7.75 -12.18
N ILE A 737 -5.97 7.70 -13.23
CA ILE A 737 -6.30 7.08 -14.52
C ILE A 737 -5.27 5.98 -14.81
N LEU A 738 -5.74 4.79 -15.14
CA LEU A 738 -4.92 3.68 -15.61
C LEU A 738 -5.17 3.46 -17.10
N THR A 739 -4.11 3.28 -17.87
CA THR A 739 -4.15 2.93 -19.29
C THR A 739 -3.29 1.71 -19.53
N LEU A 740 -3.89 0.64 -20.03
CA LEU A 740 -3.20 -0.59 -20.42
C LEU A 740 -3.01 -0.61 -21.93
N LYS A 741 -1.78 -0.77 -22.40
CA LYS A 741 -1.41 -0.90 -23.82
C LYS A 741 -0.86 -2.28 -24.07
N THR A 742 -1.46 -3.01 -25.02
CA THR A 742 -0.95 -4.30 -25.49
C THR A 742 -0.25 -4.07 -26.82
N LEU A 743 1.00 -4.48 -26.89
CA LEU A 743 1.83 -4.34 -28.07
C LEU A 743 1.49 -5.47 -29.04
N THR A 744 1.22 -5.11 -30.30
CA THR A 744 0.91 -6.04 -31.38
C THR A 744 1.84 -5.77 -32.57
N GLY A 745 2.10 -6.78 -33.40
CA GLY A 745 2.99 -6.68 -34.56
C GLY A 745 3.71 -8.00 -34.82
N ASP A 746 4.30 -8.13 -36.00
CA ASP A 746 5.02 -9.34 -36.40
C ASP A 746 6.45 -9.43 -35.82
N SER A 747 6.95 -8.33 -35.24
CA SER A 747 8.30 -8.27 -34.68
C SER A 747 8.33 -8.67 -33.21
N ASN A 748 9.27 -9.50 -32.80
CA ASN A 748 9.54 -9.80 -31.40
C ASN A 748 10.06 -8.53 -30.70
N ILE A 749 9.26 -8.04 -29.75
CA ILE A 749 9.61 -6.86 -28.95
C ILE A 749 10.58 -7.34 -27.86
N ILE A 750 11.83 -6.92 -27.97
CA ILE A 750 12.88 -7.35 -27.04
C ILE A 750 12.57 -6.92 -25.63
N GLY A 751 12.74 -7.85 -24.67
CA GLY A 751 12.68 -7.51 -23.26
C GLY A 751 14.05 -7.09 -22.71
N PRO A 752 14.09 -6.55 -21.48
CA PRO A 752 15.32 -6.04 -20.88
C PRO A 752 16.46 -7.06 -20.84
N MET A 753 16.16 -8.33 -20.54
CA MET A 753 17.16 -9.40 -20.55
C MET A 753 17.73 -9.72 -21.94
N GLN A 754 16.94 -9.52 -22.99
CA GLN A 754 17.43 -9.67 -24.37
C GLN A 754 18.31 -8.50 -24.76
N LEU A 755 17.99 -7.28 -24.30
CA LEU A 755 18.86 -6.13 -24.47
C LEU A 755 20.21 -6.34 -23.77
N ASP A 756 20.21 -6.86 -22.53
CA ASP A 756 21.46 -7.22 -21.82
C ASP A 756 22.33 -8.18 -22.64
N ASN A 757 21.70 -9.14 -23.33
CA ASN A 757 22.44 -10.07 -24.21
C ASN A 757 23.01 -9.35 -25.46
N GLN A 758 22.26 -8.44 -26.07
CA GLN A 758 22.75 -7.66 -27.22
C GLN A 758 23.92 -6.75 -26.83
N VAL A 759 23.81 -6.06 -25.67
CA VAL A 759 24.91 -5.26 -25.08
C VAL A 759 26.14 -6.11 -24.85
N SER A 760 25.98 -7.31 -24.27
CA SER A 760 27.11 -8.21 -23.95
C SER A 760 27.78 -8.79 -25.19
N GLN A 761 27.08 -8.87 -26.33
CA GLN A 761 27.60 -9.35 -27.61
C GLN A 761 28.25 -8.25 -28.45
N ASN A 762 28.02 -6.97 -28.09
CA ASN A 762 28.63 -5.85 -28.75
C ASN A 762 30.01 -5.56 -28.16
N GLU A 763 31.07 -5.94 -28.90
CA GLU A 763 32.48 -5.84 -28.44
C GLU A 763 32.89 -4.40 -28.07
N GLU A 764 32.41 -3.40 -28.80
CA GLU A 764 32.72 -2.00 -28.58
C GLU A 764 32.10 -1.51 -27.24
N ILE A 765 30.81 -1.76 -27.04
CA ILE A 765 30.10 -1.42 -25.81
C ILE A 765 30.68 -2.16 -24.61
N GLN A 766 30.95 -3.47 -24.78
CA GLN A 766 31.50 -4.28 -23.71
C GLN A 766 32.89 -3.79 -23.28
N LYS A 767 33.73 -3.38 -24.22
CA LYS A 767 35.06 -2.82 -23.91
C LYS A 767 34.94 -1.52 -23.09
N GLU A 768 33.99 -0.66 -23.38
CA GLU A 768 33.76 0.55 -22.59
C GLU A 768 33.27 0.24 -21.17
N ILE A 769 32.37 -0.70 -21.02
CA ILE A 769 31.89 -1.16 -19.70
C ILE A 769 33.02 -1.80 -18.89
N ASP A 770 33.81 -2.66 -19.50
CA ASP A 770 34.94 -3.32 -18.84
C ASP A 770 36.00 -2.31 -18.39
N GLY A 771 36.17 -1.23 -19.13
CA GLY A 771 37.03 -0.09 -18.75
C GLY A 771 36.60 0.60 -17.44
N LEU A 772 35.32 0.55 -17.09
CA LEU A 772 34.80 1.10 -15.83
C LEU A 772 35.03 0.15 -14.63
N MET A 773 35.26 -1.15 -14.90
CA MET A 773 35.46 -2.17 -13.85
C MET A 773 36.90 -2.21 -13.35
N SER A 774 37.33 -1.18 -12.65
CA SER A 774 38.66 -1.12 -12.00
C SER A 774 38.59 -1.53 -10.53
N SER A 775 39.73 -1.99 -9.98
CA SER A 775 39.84 -2.34 -8.56
C SER A 775 39.49 -1.13 -7.68
N GLY A 776 38.55 -1.32 -6.73
CA GLY A 776 38.09 -0.26 -5.84
C GLY A 776 36.76 0.39 -6.24
N PHE A 777 36.18 -0.02 -7.37
CA PHE A 777 34.87 0.49 -7.81
C PHE A 777 33.87 -0.66 -8.02
N LYS A 778 32.60 -0.34 -7.76
CA LYS A 778 31.44 -1.16 -8.10
C LYS A 778 30.68 -0.47 -9.23
N VAL A 779 30.39 -1.21 -10.30
CA VAL A 779 29.55 -0.75 -11.39
C VAL A 779 28.14 -1.30 -11.18
N THR A 780 27.15 -0.42 -11.25
CA THR A 780 25.73 -0.76 -11.18
C THR A 780 25.00 -0.12 -12.36
N LYS A 781 23.89 -0.74 -12.74
CA LYS A 781 23.04 -0.25 -13.82
C LYS A 781 21.57 -0.29 -13.41
N ASN A 782 20.77 0.59 -14.00
CA ASN A 782 19.34 0.61 -13.92
C ASN A 782 18.75 0.48 -15.34
N MET A 783 17.44 0.29 -15.44
CA MET A 783 16.74 0.18 -16.72
C MET A 783 15.48 1.04 -16.69
N ILE A 784 15.28 1.81 -17.75
CA ILE A 784 14.09 2.64 -17.98
C ILE A 784 13.63 2.38 -19.41
N ILE A 785 12.34 2.18 -19.61
CA ILE A 785 11.76 1.91 -20.94
C ILE A 785 10.62 2.91 -21.16
N ILE A 786 10.80 3.81 -22.09
CA ILE A 786 9.85 4.87 -22.39
C ILE A 786 9.10 4.53 -23.69
N PRO A 787 7.77 4.42 -23.65
CA PRO A 787 6.96 4.33 -24.85
C PRO A 787 6.96 5.66 -25.60
N ILE A 788 7.38 5.65 -26.86
CA ILE A 788 7.36 6.81 -27.76
C ILE A 788 6.51 6.44 -28.97
N GLU A 789 5.33 7.03 -29.06
CA GLU A 789 4.34 6.70 -30.09
C GLU A 789 4.12 5.18 -30.19
N ASN A 790 4.57 4.54 -31.27
CA ASN A 790 4.42 3.11 -31.49
C ASN A 790 5.71 2.31 -31.25
N THR A 791 6.72 2.89 -30.62
CA THR A 791 8.01 2.23 -30.34
C THR A 791 8.35 2.29 -28.84
N LEU A 792 9.40 1.57 -28.46
CA LEU A 792 9.98 1.60 -27.12
C LEU A 792 11.43 2.10 -27.17
N LEU A 793 11.74 3.07 -26.33
CA LEU A 793 13.09 3.56 -26.12
C LEU A 793 13.61 3.00 -24.78
N TYR A 794 14.65 2.20 -24.83
CA TYR A 794 15.34 1.62 -23.70
C TYR A 794 16.51 2.52 -23.31
N ILE A 795 16.62 2.82 -22.01
CA ILE A 795 17.67 3.65 -21.45
C ILE A 795 18.29 2.89 -20.27
N GLU A 796 19.57 2.61 -20.36
CA GLU A 796 20.32 1.89 -19.33
C GLU A 796 21.49 2.74 -18.83
N PRO A 797 21.28 3.57 -17.78
CA PRO A 797 22.35 4.35 -17.16
C PRO A 797 23.30 3.42 -16.38
N ILE A 798 24.60 3.65 -16.52
CA ILE A 798 25.69 2.90 -15.88
C ILE A 798 26.37 3.79 -14.85
N TYR A 799 26.34 3.36 -13.60
CA TYR A 799 26.89 4.07 -12.47
C TYR A 799 28.14 3.39 -11.93
N GLN A 800 29.10 4.20 -11.51
CA GLN A 800 30.31 3.76 -10.80
C GLN A 800 30.30 4.29 -9.37
N THR A 801 30.52 3.42 -8.39
CA THR A 801 30.53 3.75 -6.96
C THR A 801 31.84 3.29 -6.34
N ALA A 802 32.53 4.15 -5.58
CA ALA A 802 33.73 3.77 -4.84
C ALA A 802 33.39 2.87 -3.66
N ILE A 803 34.11 1.74 -3.52
CA ILE A 803 33.80 0.70 -2.52
C ILE A 803 34.15 1.16 -1.10
N ASN A 804 35.13 2.02 -0.91
CA ASN A 804 35.76 2.31 0.38
C ASN A 804 35.49 3.71 0.95
N GLU A 805 34.88 4.66 0.23
CA GLU A 805 34.79 6.06 0.69
C GLU A 805 33.38 6.62 0.75
N SER A 806 32.63 6.55 -0.31
CA SER A 806 31.26 7.03 -0.35
C SER A 806 30.40 6.11 -1.19
N ASN A 807 29.23 5.72 -0.69
CA ASN A 807 28.27 4.94 -1.47
C ASN A 807 27.49 5.82 -2.47
N ILE A 808 28.10 6.89 -2.98
CA ILE A 808 27.49 7.79 -3.96
C ILE A 808 27.79 7.26 -5.37
N PRO A 809 26.78 6.83 -6.13
CA PRO A 809 26.95 6.45 -7.51
C PRO A 809 27.13 7.68 -8.40
N LEU A 810 28.07 7.61 -9.33
CA LEU A 810 28.30 8.62 -10.37
C LEU A 810 27.94 8.02 -11.72
N LEU A 811 27.15 8.71 -12.51
CA LEU A 811 26.87 8.32 -13.90
C LEU A 811 28.16 8.36 -14.72
N LYS A 812 28.43 7.31 -15.48
CA LYS A 812 29.63 7.20 -16.34
C LYS A 812 29.28 7.02 -17.79
N LYS A 813 28.26 6.23 -18.08
CA LYS A 813 27.80 5.94 -19.43
C LYS A 813 26.29 5.75 -19.42
N VAL A 814 25.68 5.96 -20.56
CA VAL A 814 24.27 5.59 -20.79
C VAL A 814 24.24 4.74 -22.05
N ILE A 815 23.55 3.61 -21.99
CA ILE A 815 23.22 2.82 -23.16
C ILE A 815 21.78 3.16 -23.56
N VAL A 816 21.57 3.38 -24.84
CA VAL A 816 20.25 3.61 -25.42
C VAL A 816 20.00 2.58 -26.51
N ALA A 817 18.77 2.00 -26.52
CA ALA A 817 18.39 1.03 -27.52
C ALA A 817 16.95 1.26 -28.02
N SER A 818 16.69 0.90 -29.26
CA SER A 818 15.36 0.84 -29.84
C SER A 818 15.33 -0.17 -30.98
N GLY A 819 14.36 -1.07 -30.97
CA GLY A 819 14.35 -2.20 -31.93
C GLY A 819 15.61 -3.05 -31.77
N ASN A 820 16.35 -3.22 -32.87
CA ASN A 820 17.59 -4.01 -32.89
C ASN A 820 18.87 -3.18 -32.77
N LYS A 821 18.76 -1.87 -32.54
CA LYS A 821 19.89 -0.96 -32.45
C LYS A 821 20.23 -0.61 -31.02
N VAL A 822 21.54 -0.53 -30.75
CA VAL A 822 22.08 -0.21 -29.42
C VAL A 822 23.25 0.78 -29.64
N ALA A 823 23.27 1.81 -28.80
CA ALA A 823 24.36 2.78 -28.76
C ALA A 823 24.74 3.15 -27.35
N ILE A 824 25.98 3.58 -27.14
CA ILE A 824 26.53 4.03 -25.87
C ILE A 824 27.10 5.44 -26.00
N GLY A 825 27.07 6.20 -24.92
CA GLY A 825 27.65 7.53 -24.82
C GLY A 825 27.88 7.94 -23.36
N ASP A 826 28.52 9.08 -23.15
CA ASP A 826 28.79 9.63 -21.81
C ASP A 826 27.55 10.25 -21.18
N THR A 827 26.59 10.70 -21.99
CA THR A 827 25.30 11.23 -21.56
C THR A 827 24.18 10.58 -22.34
N PHE A 828 22.94 10.74 -21.86
CA PHE A 828 21.74 10.22 -22.54
C PHE A 828 21.59 10.83 -23.94
N GLU A 829 21.77 12.13 -24.07
CA GLU A 829 21.65 12.85 -25.35
C GLU A 829 22.68 12.31 -26.36
N LYS A 830 23.94 12.12 -25.94
CA LYS A 830 25.00 11.62 -26.84
C LYS A 830 24.72 10.18 -27.28
N SER A 831 24.19 9.36 -26.38
CA SER A 831 23.80 7.98 -26.69
C SER A 831 22.65 7.93 -27.68
N LEU A 832 21.67 8.82 -27.54
CA LEU A 832 20.54 8.95 -28.48
C LEU A 832 21.00 9.44 -29.85
N GLU A 833 21.88 10.46 -29.91
CA GLU A 833 22.47 10.90 -31.17
C GLU A 833 23.22 9.77 -31.90
N ASN A 834 24.03 8.99 -31.14
CA ASN A 834 24.75 7.84 -31.72
C ASN A 834 23.76 6.77 -32.24
N LEU A 835 22.62 6.53 -31.54
CA LEU A 835 21.58 5.59 -31.98
C LEU A 835 20.92 6.07 -33.28
N LEU A 836 20.57 7.35 -33.38
CA LEU A 836 19.88 7.94 -34.53
C LEU A 836 20.81 8.00 -35.79
N SER A 837 22.08 8.28 -35.58
CA SER A 837 23.08 8.28 -36.67
C SER A 837 23.20 6.89 -37.33
N GLN A 838 23.07 5.80 -36.54
CA GLN A 838 23.03 4.43 -37.09
C GLN A 838 21.76 4.20 -37.94
N SER A 839 20.65 4.90 -37.59
CA SER A 839 19.39 4.80 -38.35
C SER A 839 19.47 5.48 -39.71
N GLU A 840 20.08 6.65 -39.78
CA GLU A 840 20.26 7.39 -41.05
C GLU A 840 21.21 6.66 -42.02
N ALA A 841 22.30 6.14 -41.49
CA ALA A 841 23.23 5.36 -42.27
C ALA A 841 22.59 4.15 -42.95
N ASN A 842 21.73 3.42 -42.22
CA ASN A 842 21.06 2.22 -42.75
C ASN A 842 19.95 2.56 -43.73
N ILE A 843 19.18 3.65 -43.54
CA ILE A 843 18.11 4.07 -44.48
C ILE A 843 18.71 4.58 -45.79
N GLU A 844 19.85 5.27 -45.74
CA GLU A 844 20.56 5.67 -46.96
C GLU A 844 21.14 4.47 -47.73
N ILE A 845 21.59 3.42 -47.04
CA ILE A 845 22.16 2.21 -47.65
C ILE A 845 21.08 1.28 -48.21
N GLU A 846 19.97 1.07 -47.47
CA GLU A 846 18.85 0.19 -47.92
C GLU A 846 18.10 0.74 -49.16
N ASN A 847 18.15 2.03 -49.40
CA ASN A 847 17.54 2.65 -50.60
C ASN A 847 18.45 2.70 -51.83
N LEU A 848 19.69 2.20 -51.76
CA LEU A 848 20.64 2.16 -52.83
C LEU A 848 20.61 0.78 -53.54
N GLU A 849 19.61 0.53 -54.38
CA GLU A 849 19.41 -0.72 -55.13
C GLU A 849 20.35 -0.87 -56.33
N ASP A 850 21.26 0.09 -56.62
CA ASP A 850 22.12 0.12 -57.80
C ASP A 850 23.59 0.41 -57.43
N ILE A 851 24.52 -0.29 -58.06
CA ILE A 851 25.96 -0.13 -57.91
C ILE A 851 26.39 1.32 -58.21
N ASP A 852 25.77 1.99 -59.15
CA ASP A 852 26.07 3.39 -59.49
C ASP A 852 25.65 4.34 -58.32
N GLY A 853 24.51 4.09 -57.69
CA GLY A 853 24.09 4.81 -56.48
C GLY A 853 25.03 4.60 -55.30
N LEU A 854 25.53 3.38 -55.08
CA LEU A 854 26.54 3.06 -54.07
C LEU A 854 27.88 3.77 -54.34
N ILE A 855 28.31 3.89 -55.61
CA ILE A 855 29.49 4.64 -55.98
C ILE A 855 29.32 6.14 -55.70
N GLU A 856 28.18 6.73 -56.00
CA GLU A 856 27.89 8.14 -55.66
C GLU A 856 27.91 8.37 -54.14
N ALA A 857 27.29 7.47 -53.37
CA ALA A 857 27.29 7.55 -51.91
C ALA A 857 28.70 7.44 -51.30
N ILE A 858 29.55 6.56 -51.82
CA ILE A 858 30.97 6.42 -51.45
C ILE A 858 31.75 7.70 -51.76
N ILE A 859 31.53 8.31 -52.93
CA ILE A 859 32.18 9.58 -53.30
C ILE A 859 31.75 10.70 -52.33
N LYS A 860 30.46 10.78 -52.02
CA LYS A 860 29.92 11.77 -51.06
C LYS A 860 30.47 11.57 -49.64
N ALA A 861 30.53 10.32 -49.15
CA ALA A 861 31.10 10.00 -47.86
C ALA A 861 32.58 10.32 -47.77
N ASN A 862 33.35 10.06 -48.83
CA ASN A 862 34.75 10.44 -48.93
C ASN A 862 34.97 11.96 -48.94
N ASN A 863 34.08 12.73 -49.60
CA ASN A 863 34.12 14.19 -49.57
C ASN A 863 33.82 14.76 -48.22
N ASN A 864 32.84 14.18 -47.47
CA ASN A 864 32.54 14.55 -46.11
C ASN A 864 33.73 14.29 -45.19
N LEU A 865 34.35 13.10 -45.30
CA LEU A 865 35.54 12.75 -44.53
C LEU A 865 36.69 13.73 -44.80
N THR A 866 36.90 14.13 -46.08
CA THR A 866 37.90 15.11 -46.48
C THR A 866 37.62 16.47 -45.82
N SER A 867 36.36 16.91 -45.82
CA SER A 867 35.94 18.16 -45.17
C SER A 867 36.12 18.13 -43.65
N SER A 868 35.82 17.00 -43.00
CA SER A 868 36.02 16.80 -41.56
C SER A 868 37.50 16.79 -41.17
N LEU A 869 38.38 16.23 -42.06
CA LEU A 869 39.83 16.25 -41.90
C LEU A 869 40.39 17.67 -42.05
N GLU A 870 39.95 18.42 -43.08
CA GLU A 870 40.36 19.82 -43.30
C GLU A 870 39.91 20.75 -42.17
N ALA A 871 38.75 20.49 -41.58
CA ALA A 871 38.22 21.22 -40.45
C ALA A 871 38.87 20.81 -39.10
N ASN A 872 39.76 19.81 -39.09
CA ASN A 872 40.30 19.17 -37.87
C ASN A 872 39.20 18.74 -36.85
N ASN A 873 38.02 18.34 -37.36
CA ASN A 873 36.91 17.89 -36.52
C ASN A 873 37.05 16.38 -36.23
N TRP A 874 37.82 16.05 -35.20
CA TRP A 874 38.15 14.67 -34.81
C TRP A 874 36.90 13.84 -34.46
N GLU A 875 35.84 14.48 -34.05
CA GLU A 875 34.55 13.81 -33.66
C GLU A 875 33.79 13.29 -34.90
N LEU A 876 33.80 14.09 -36.00
CA LEU A 876 33.16 13.68 -37.26
C LEU A 876 34.03 12.72 -38.09
N ILE A 877 35.37 12.78 -37.97
CA ILE A 877 36.27 11.91 -38.75
C ILE A 877 35.97 10.44 -38.47
N GLY A 878 35.72 10.04 -37.19
CA GLY A 878 35.42 8.66 -36.83
C GLY A 878 34.13 8.15 -37.48
N SER A 879 33.07 8.95 -37.46
CA SER A 879 31.79 8.63 -38.06
C SER A 879 31.84 8.57 -39.59
N ASP A 880 32.55 9.50 -40.22
CA ASP A 880 32.71 9.56 -41.66
C ASP A 880 33.53 8.39 -42.19
N VAL A 881 34.60 7.97 -41.48
CA VAL A 881 35.38 6.75 -41.79
C VAL A 881 34.50 5.52 -41.72
N LYS A 882 33.70 5.38 -40.66
CA LYS A 882 32.79 4.25 -40.46
C LYS A 882 31.76 4.17 -41.59
N LYS A 883 31.13 5.30 -41.92
CA LYS A 883 30.14 5.39 -43.00
C LYS A 883 30.76 4.98 -44.35
N LEU A 884 31.97 5.40 -44.64
CA LEU A 884 32.70 5.03 -45.85
C LEU A 884 32.99 3.51 -45.86
N GLN A 885 33.41 2.95 -44.74
CA GLN A 885 33.66 1.49 -44.62
C GLN A 885 32.40 0.66 -44.84
N ASP A 886 31.27 1.08 -44.27
CA ASP A 886 30.01 0.37 -44.41
C ASP A 886 29.48 0.40 -45.85
N LEU A 887 29.57 1.53 -46.54
CA LEU A 887 29.24 1.65 -47.96
C LEU A 887 30.13 0.78 -48.86
N ILE A 888 31.44 0.69 -48.56
CA ILE A 888 32.36 -0.18 -49.30
C ILE A 888 31.98 -1.66 -49.09
N LYS A 889 31.65 -2.08 -47.87
CA LYS A 889 31.20 -3.47 -47.60
C LYS A 889 29.90 -3.83 -48.34
N GLU A 890 28.95 -2.91 -48.44
CA GLU A 890 27.71 -3.16 -49.16
C GLU A 890 27.94 -3.25 -50.65
N MET A 891 28.86 -2.40 -51.20
CA MET A 891 29.28 -2.48 -52.61
C MET A 891 29.95 -3.84 -52.90
N GLU A 892 30.80 -4.35 -52.03
CA GLU A 892 31.41 -5.69 -52.13
C GLU A 892 30.36 -6.80 -52.13
N LYS A 893 29.33 -6.66 -51.33
CA LYS A 893 28.23 -7.62 -51.23
C LYS A 893 27.39 -7.64 -52.52
N GLU A 894 27.01 -6.46 -53.04
CA GLU A 894 26.29 -6.33 -54.30
C GLU A 894 27.08 -6.81 -55.53
N GLN A 895 28.38 -6.53 -55.57
CA GLN A 895 29.25 -7.11 -56.65
C GLN A 895 29.32 -8.64 -56.57
N ASN A 896 29.32 -9.22 -55.37
CA ASN A 896 29.32 -10.67 -55.18
C ASN A 896 27.99 -11.30 -55.57
N ASN A 897 26.84 -10.64 -55.25
CA ASN A 897 25.52 -11.04 -55.65
C ASN A 897 25.39 -11.03 -57.19
N LYS A 898 25.87 -9.95 -57.86
CA LYS A 898 25.84 -9.82 -59.31
C LYS A 898 26.67 -10.91 -60.02
N LYS A 899 27.86 -11.21 -59.49
CA LYS A 899 28.71 -12.32 -59.97
C LYS A 899 28.08 -13.70 -59.78
N GLN A 900 27.25 -13.85 -58.73
CA GLN A 900 26.56 -15.10 -58.46
C GLN A 900 25.35 -15.28 -59.38
N ASN A 901 24.58 -14.21 -59.64
CA ASN A 901 23.47 -14.19 -60.57
C ASN A 901 23.98 -14.40 -62.05
N GLU A 902 25.09 -13.78 -62.48
CA GLU A 902 25.71 -14.00 -63.78
C GLU A 902 26.22 -15.44 -63.96
N LYS A 903 26.64 -16.10 -62.86
CA LYS A 903 27.00 -17.54 -62.88
C LYS A 903 25.78 -18.45 -62.98
N GLU A 904 24.67 -18.09 -62.31
CA GLU A 904 23.39 -18.80 -62.39
C GLU A 904 22.75 -18.63 -63.76
N GLU A 905 22.74 -17.42 -64.34
CA GLU A 905 22.27 -17.18 -65.74
C GLU A 905 23.12 -17.94 -66.79
N ASN A 906 24.44 -17.94 -66.63
CA ASN A 906 25.32 -18.71 -67.55
C ASN A 906 25.15 -20.23 -67.38
N ASN A 907 24.85 -20.73 -66.17
CA ASN A 907 24.50 -22.12 -65.94
C ASN A 907 23.11 -22.48 -66.51
N VAL A 908 22.13 -21.60 -66.43
CA VAL A 908 20.82 -21.79 -67.08
C VAL A 908 20.92 -21.79 -68.55
N ILE A 909 21.74 -20.87 -69.19
CA ILE A 909 22.00 -20.82 -70.63
C ILE A 909 22.75 -22.08 -71.09
N THR A 910 23.73 -22.55 -70.31
CA THR A 910 24.47 -23.76 -70.63
C THR A 910 23.59 -25.04 -70.46
N ASN A 911 22.71 -25.10 -69.52
CA ASN A 911 21.73 -26.21 -69.40
C ASN A 911 20.68 -26.18 -70.49
N ASN A 912 20.17 -25.01 -70.91
CA ASN A 912 19.24 -24.87 -72.01
C ASN A 912 19.88 -25.19 -73.39
N ILE A 913 21.21 -24.98 -73.57
CA ILE A 913 21.96 -25.38 -74.76
C ILE A 913 22.19 -26.91 -74.79
N THR A 914 22.40 -27.54 -73.59
CA THR A 914 22.56 -29.00 -73.54
C THR A 914 21.22 -29.76 -73.67
N GLU A 915 20.09 -29.21 -73.23
CA GLU A 915 18.76 -29.82 -73.45
C GLU A 915 18.33 -29.70 -74.92
N ASN A 916 18.66 -28.60 -75.60
CA ASN A 916 18.36 -28.46 -77.05
C ASN A 916 19.27 -29.23 -77.96
N VAL A 917 20.41 -29.79 -77.50
CA VAL A 917 21.30 -30.66 -78.31
C VAL A 917 20.90 -32.13 -78.17
N VAL A 918 20.14 -32.50 -77.14
CA VAL A 918 19.62 -33.88 -76.94
C VAL A 918 18.33 -34.17 -77.74
N GLU A 919 17.61 -33.15 -78.23
CA GLU A 919 16.41 -33.32 -79.11
C GLU A 919 16.69 -33.36 -80.62
N ILE A 920 17.98 -33.37 -81.06
CA ILE A 920 18.35 -33.43 -82.50
C ILE A 920 19.24 -34.68 -82.81
N GLU A 921 19.35 -35.68 -81.89
CA GLU A 921 19.78 -37.01 -82.23
C GLU A 921 18.61 -37.98 -81.86
#